data_8eff9428539bbf12d14328ca0f738337
#
_entry.id   8eff9428539bbf12d14328ca0f738337
#
_cell.length_a   1.000
_cell.length_b   1.000
_cell.length_c   1.000
_cell.angle_alpha   90.00
_cell.angle_beta   90.00
_cell.angle_gamma   90.00
#
_symmetry.space_group_name_H-M   'P 1'
#
loop_
_entity.id
_entity.type
_entity.pdbx_description
1 polymer ?
#
loop_
_entity_poly.entity_id
_entity_poly.type
_entity_poly.pdbx_seq_one_letter_code
_entity_poly.pdbx_strand_id
1 'polypeptide(L)'
;MARIIPKNTKVRMTFYKGVTIPDIIIGFIGLVLIAIAFSSNLAFRALIGGAIFVASVPLYITINGDRLYLVIAYFFKHLVCKKKYSKAKGEIEDVIPYQSVNADGIIELKDLRFVGVVEVSPVDFRMMDEFLQAQMMDAGLGRVLNSIAYGQEIDIVKIERPLILDNFMTDEMQRVIDIIDSSERKELTKLEYEARVDVIQDRMLTIEAMNNDDKILYSRYYLVFHSGSQKELSSLMYRAVAMLQNAGVGARLLNQKETVAFIRYTTDSEFDERVLQKVKNYRPFFMPQELKFGFTSTAQDGKVLTHFVINNYPLRVCNGWGEGLFDIPNTKVVMKVNPVEKYKAVRRIDNAILELQTQTLKNRASDEIEKDTHLQSLQDLLVNLQNENDVLFDVTLIITAYDDKGKNFVKKHVRRRLREMGFGFNEMVGRQKDVYLTSQICTTDKVKLSRGIPTSSLAAVFPFVSNAIVDDKGLLIGENKLPVFVDFNKRDDSHLSSNMIVLGKPGSGKSYACKSIIAHLASCNTRVFVLDPESEYGKLCQNFGGKVLDVSSGKFGIINPFHIIQSKDDENSDGTSNDYFAHLQFLEEFYRVVLPGINSDSLELLNKLTQELYEKKGITAYTKLKGYSAEFYPTFNDLAYLIDERRESETDEYNRGCLKVLTNYIAKFRRGGRYSNLWNGATSFNPRENFIVFDFQKLLANKNSIVANGQMLLIVKWLENEVVRNKDYNKLYRVSRKLVVAVDETHLFIDEKYPIALDFLASLAKRIRKYDGMLITITQSVKDVAGTPEIARKSQALIDVCQYSLIFSLSPNDMKDLCELYSRAGQINEAEQNYIMHNKRGTAFFISSPQSRTNIDIVTSDFVEKLF
;
A
#
# COMPACT_ATOMS: atom_id res chain seq x y z
N MET A 1 20.69 6.43 -15.60
CA MET A 1 21.14 6.64 -17.01
C MET A 1 20.03 7.27 -17.83
N ALA A 2 20.32 8.24 -18.69
CA ALA A 2 19.31 8.80 -19.60
C ALA A 2 19.00 7.77 -20.71
N ARG A 3 17.74 7.39 -20.83
CA ARG A 3 17.26 6.47 -21.89
C ARG A 3 16.81 7.29 -23.09
N ILE A 4 16.87 6.72 -24.28
CA ILE A 4 16.68 7.46 -25.53
C ILE A 4 15.48 6.91 -26.30
N ILE A 5 14.57 7.83 -26.70
CA ILE A 5 13.48 7.51 -27.63
C ILE A 5 13.82 8.15 -28.99
N PRO A 6 14.13 7.36 -30.03
CA PRO A 6 14.50 7.88 -31.32
C PRO A 6 13.40 8.74 -31.94
N LYS A 7 13.75 9.88 -32.55
CA LYS A 7 12.76 10.80 -33.13
C LYS A 7 12.02 10.23 -34.33
N ASN A 8 12.67 9.43 -35.20
CA ASN A 8 12.06 8.87 -36.43
C ASN A 8 12.53 7.44 -36.67
N THR A 9 11.74 6.46 -36.25
CA THR A 9 11.96 5.05 -36.61
C THR A 9 11.13 4.60 -37.82
N LYS A 10 10.13 5.40 -38.22
CA LYS A 10 9.34 5.19 -39.45
C LYS A 10 9.60 6.34 -40.41
N VAL A 11 10.47 6.10 -41.38
CA VAL A 11 10.74 7.05 -42.42
C VAL A 11 9.54 7.09 -43.39
N ARG A 12 8.90 8.26 -43.50
CA ARG A 12 8.07 8.56 -44.67
C ARG A 12 8.99 9.15 -45.72
N MET A 13 9.04 8.57 -46.95
CA MET A 13 9.79 9.18 -48.02
C MET A 13 9.33 10.63 -48.20
N THR A 14 10.18 11.55 -47.80
CA THR A 14 10.02 12.99 -48.04
C THR A 14 11.04 13.43 -49.05
N PHE A 15 10.59 14.14 -50.09
CA PHE A 15 11.51 14.62 -51.12
C PHE A 15 12.25 15.89 -50.66
N TYR A 16 11.60 17.01 -50.60
CA TYR A 16 12.21 18.28 -50.21
C TYR A 16 11.39 18.99 -49.13
N LYS A 17 12.04 19.43 -48.07
CA LYS A 17 11.38 20.14 -46.93
C LYS A 17 10.10 19.52 -46.42
N GLY A 18 10.03 18.17 -46.32
CA GLY A 18 8.86 17.48 -45.75
C GLY A 18 7.69 17.28 -46.67
N VAL A 19 7.92 17.45 -48.01
CA VAL A 19 6.93 17.11 -49.04
C VAL A 19 6.87 15.62 -49.25
N THR A 20 5.68 15.03 -49.06
CA THR A 20 5.42 13.59 -49.21
C THR A 20 4.87 13.26 -50.59
N ILE A 21 4.89 11.97 -51.01
CA ILE A 21 4.31 11.51 -52.29
C ILE A 21 2.85 11.97 -52.45
N PRO A 22 1.95 11.87 -51.46
CA PRO A 22 0.58 12.42 -51.55
C PRO A 22 0.57 13.92 -51.82
N ASP A 23 1.47 14.70 -51.21
CA ASP A 23 1.56 16.15 -51.49
C ASP A 23 1.90 16.42 -52.93
N ILE A 24 2.81 15.65 -53.54
CA ILE A 24 3.19 15.77 -54.95
C ILE A 24 2.00 15.42 -55.87
N ILE A 25 1.26 14.34 -55.54
CA ILE A 25 0.08 13.92 -56.34
C ILE A 25 -0.97 15.02 -56.33
N ILE A 26 -1.26 15.63 -55.15
CA ILE A 26 -2.25 16.71 -55.04
C ILE A 26 -1.77 17.97 -55.78
N GLY A 27 -0.50 18.31 -55.68
CA GLY A 27 0.09 19.39 -56.44
C GLY A 27 -0.01 19.17 -57.95
N PHE A 28 0.24 17.96 -58.40
CA PHE A 28 0.09 17.58 -59.79
C PHE A 28 -1.37 17.67 -60.26
N ILE A 29 -2.33 17.20 -59.47
CA ILE A 29 -3.77 17.37 -59.76
C ILE A 29 -4.12 18.86 -59.84
N GLY A 30 -3.64 19.69 -58.92
CA GLY A 30 -3.81 21.14 -58.94
C GLY A 30 -3.29 21.76 -60.26
N LEU A 31 -2.08 21.39 -60.68
CA LEU A 31 -1.47 21.84 -61.92
C LEU A 31 -2.28 21.42 -63.18
N VAL A 32 -2.77 20.16 -63.18
CA VAL A 32 -3.62 19.65 -64.27
C VAL A 32 -4.93 20.44 -64.39
N LEU A 33 -5.58 20.72 -63.19
CA LEU A 33 -6.81 21.53 -63.20
C LEU A 33 -6.57 22.95 -63.64
N ILE A 34 -5.44 23.57 -63.32
CA ILE A 34 -5.03 24.89 -63.77
C ILE A 34 -4.81 24.84 -65.35
N ALA A 35 -4.11 23.84 -65.84
CA ALA A 35 -3.88 23.66 -67.29
C ALA A 35 -5.21 23.48 -68.05
N ILE A 36 -6.13 22.70 -67.51
CA ILE A 36 -7.49 22.54 -68.08
C ILE A 36 -8.25 23.87 -68.08
N ALA A 37 -8.19 24.65 -67.00
CA ALA A 37 -8.84 25.95 -66.91
C ALA A 37 -8.28 26.93 -68.02
N PHE A 38 -6.99 26.95 -68.19
CA PHE A 38 -6.35 27.81 -69.23
C PHE A 38 -6.63 27.33 -70.64
N SER A 39 -6.76 26.05 -70.89
CA SER A 39 -7.05 25.46 -72.18
C SER A 39 -8.53 25.49 -72.57
N SER A 40 -9.43 25.78 -71.63
CA SER A 40 -10.87 25.85 -71.80
C SER A 40 -11.30 27.15 -72.44
N ASN A 41 -12.39 27.12 -73.26
CA ASN A 41 -12.98 28.33 -73.88
C ASN A 41 -13.88 29.09 -72.87
N LEU A 42 -13.68 28.97 -71.56
CA LEU A 42 -14.48 29.67 -70.61
C LEU A 42 -14.11 31.15 -70.48
N ALA A 43 -15.12 32.02 -70.39
CA ALA A 43 -14.94 33.41 -70.05
C ALA A 43 -14.22 33.50 -68.72
N PHE A 44 -13.26 34.39 -68.53
CA PHE A 44 -12.43 34.56 -67.30
C PHE A 44 -11.51 33.39 -66.92
N ARG A 45 -11.02 32.58 -67.95
CA ARG A 45 -10.10 31.45 -67.71
C ARG A 45 -8.88 31.79 -66.81
N ALA A 46 -8.28 32.96 -66.99
CA ALA A 46 -7.15 33.43 -66.17
C ALA A 46 -7.55 33.63 -64.69
N LEU A 47 -8.76 34.16 -64.43
CA LEU A 47 -9.33 34.33 -63.11
C LEU A 47 -9.64 32.97 -62.45
N ILE A 48 -10.16 32.02 -63.20
CA ILE A 48 -10.48 30.66 -62.77
C ILE A 48 -9.16 29.92 -62.41
N GLY A 49 -8.16 29.96 -63.29
CA GLY A 49 -6.87 29.37 -63.02
C GLY A 49 -6.15 29.97 -61.82
N GLY A 50 -6.22 31.29 -61.64
CA GLY A 50 -5.72 32.01 -60.47
C GLY A 50 -6.45 31.63 -59.20
N ALA A 51 -7.78 31.50 -59.25
CA ALA A 51 -8.58 31.04 -58.12
C ALA A 51 -8.23 29.60 -57.68
N ILE A 52 -8.03 28.68 -58.66
CA ILE A 52 -7.59 27.31 -58.38
C ILE A 52 -6.21 27.32 -57.73
N PHE A 53 -5.26 28.12 -58.23
CA PHE A 53 -3.93 28.26 -57.63
C PHE A 53 -4.03 28.76 -56.17
N VAL A 54 -4.74 29.85 -55.89
CA VAL A 54 -4.95 30.43 -54.55
C VAL A 54 -5.64 29.43 -53.64
N ALA A 55 -6.59 28.64 -54.13
CA ALA A 55 -7.27 27.60 -53.34
C ALA A 55 -6.39 26.38 -53.05
N SER A 56 -5.38 26.10 -53.90
CA SER A 56 -4.49 24.94 -53.73
C SER A 56 -3.42 25.16 -52.64
N VAL A 57 -2.98 26.41 -52.42
CA VAL A 57 -1.93 26.73 -51.44
C VAL A 57 -2.32 26.39 -49.99
N PRO A 58 -3.51 26.73 -49.49
CA PRO A 58 -3.94 26.36 -48.15
C PRO A 58 -4.01 24.86 -47.87
N LEU A 59 -4.16 24.02 -48.91
CA LEU A 59 -4.25 22.56 -48.80
C LEU A 59 -3.01 21.93 -48.16
N TYR A 60 -1.86 22.62 -48.24
CA TYR A 60 -0.59 22.15 -47.64
C TYR A 60 -0.41 22.61 -46.19
N ILE A 61 -1.30 23.44 -45.63
CA ILE A 61 -1.25 23.83 -44.22
C ILE A 61 -1.52 22.58 -43.37
N THR A 62 -0.75 22.42 -42.29
CA THR A 62 -0.94 21.35 -41.35
C THR A 62 -1.85 21.78 -40.17
N ILE A 63 -2.93 21.06 -39.94
CA ILE A 63 -3.85 21.24 -38.83
C ILE A 63 -3.80 19.98 -37.98
N ASN A 64 -3.41 20.12 -36.71
CA ASN A 64 -3.27 19.01 -35.76
C ASN A 64 -2.41 17.82 -36.31
N GLY A 65 -1.37 18.13 -37.07
CA GLY A 65 -0.45 17.15 -37.65
C GLY A 65 -0.86 16.55 -38.97
N ASP A 66 -2.09 16.76 -39.46
CA ASP A 66 -2.56 16.34 -40.78
C ASP A 66 -2.63 17.53 -41.74
N ARG A 67 -2.38 17.27 -43.04
CA ARG A 67 -2.53 18.26 -44.11
C ARG A 67 -3.99 18.64 -44.27
N LEU A 68 -4.30 19.89 -44.60
CA LEU A 68 -5.68 20.38 -44.74
C LEU A 68 -6.50 19.54 -45.73
N TYR A 69 -5.90 19.09 -46.82
CA TYR A 69 -6.59 18.24 -47.79
C TYR A 69 -7.04 16.89 -47.18
N LEU A 70 -6.30 16.33 -46.26
CA LEU A 70 -6.72 15.12 -45.50
C LEU A 70 -7.87 15.44 -44.56
N VAL A 71 -7.81 16.58 -43.88
CA VAL A 71 -8.89 17.04 -43.00
C VAL A 71 -10.19 17.23 -43.77
N ILE A 72 -10.11 17.80 -45.00
CA ILE A 72 -11.25 17.93 -45.89
C ILE A 72 -11.78 16.56 -46.32
N ALA A 73 -10.89 15.63 -46.70
CA ALA A 73 -11.30 14.26 -47.02
C ALA A 73 -12.00 13.56 -45.84
N TYR A 74 -11.48 13.75 -44.61
CA TYR A 74 -12.11 13.23 -43.39
C TYR A 74 -13.47 13.88 -43.13
N PHE A 75 -13.63 15.18 -43.44
CA PHE A 75 -14.92 15.87 -43.31
C PHE A 75 -15.97 15.26 -44.26
N PHE A 76 -15.65 15.05 -45.54
CA PHE A 76 -16.57 14.40 -46.46
C PHE A 76 -16.88 12.94 -46.04
N LYS A 77 -15.88 12.19 -45.63
CA LYS A 77 -16.07 10.86 -45.06
C LYS A 77 -17.03 10.88 -43.85
N HIS A 78 -16.82 11.84 -42.94
CA HIS A 78 -17.66 12.03 -41.78
C HIS A 78 -19.13 12.37 -42.11
N LEU A 79 -19.38 13.10 -43.21
CA LEU A 79 -20.75 13.40 -43.65
C LEU A 79 -21.51 12.14 -44.08
N VAL A 80 -20.85 11.18 -44.67
CA VAL A 80 -21.46 9.95 -45.21
C VAL A 80 -21.51 8.81 -44.18
N CYS A 81 -20.58 8.79 -43.20
CA CYS A 81 -20.49 7.70 -42.23
C CYS A 81 -21.58 7.78 -41.16
N LYS A 82 -22.03 6.61 -40.67
CA LYS A 82 -22.95 6.50 -39.53
C LYS A 82 -22.28 7.10 -38.28
N LYS A 83 -23.01 8.02 -37.61
CA LYS A 83 -22.50 8.81 -36.47
C LYS A 83 -23.02 8.35 -35.12
N LYS A 84 -24.24 7.78 -35.07
CA LYS A 84 -24.95 7.43 -33.85
C LYS A 84 -25.15 5.91 -33.80
N TYR A 85 -24.84 5.35 -32.63
CA TYR A 85 -25.00 3.93 -32.34
C TYR A 85 -25.72 3.82 -30.99
N SER A 86 -26.72 2.92 -30.92
CA SER A 86 -27.50 2.67 -29.72
C SER A 86 -27.44 1.19 -29.35
N LYS A 87 -27.31 0.90 -28.07
CA LYS A 87 -27.35 -0.47 -27.55
C LYS A 87 -28.73 -1.07 -27.73
N ALA A 88 -29.80 -0.30 -27.52
CA ALA A 88 -31.16 -0.76 -27.67
C ALA A 88 -31.48 -1.29 -29.09
N LYS A 89 -30.70 -0.85 -30.10
CA LYS A 89 -30.81 -1.31 -31.49
C LYS A 89 -29.80 -2.40 -31.86
N GLY A 90 -28.97 -2.86 -30.90
CA GLY A 90 -27.89 -3.83 -31.14
C GLY A 90 -26.70 -3.28 -31.96
N GLU A 91 -26.66 -1.99 -32.29
CA GLU A 91 -25.72 -1.37 -33.22
C GLU A 91 -24.31 -1.18 -32.60
N ILE A 92 -24.21 -1.13 -31.27
CA ILE A 92 -22.91 -0.96 -30.58
C ILE A 92 -22.08 -2.23 -30.65
N GLU A 93 -22.73 -3.40 -30.72
CA GLU A 93 -22.04 -4.69 -30.87
C GLU A 93 -21.22 -4.81 -32.17
N ASP A 94 -21.55 -4.02 -33.20
CA ASP A 94 -20.76 -3.94 -34.45
C ASP A 94 -19.51 -3.07 -34.31
N VAL A 95 -19.48 -2.25 -33.25
CA VAL A 95 -18.35 -1.32 -32.98
C VAL A 95 -17.42 -1.90 -31.92
N ILE A 96 -18.00 -2.51 -30.88
CA ILE A 96 -17.27 -3.08 -29.73
C ILE A 96 -17.52 -4.61 -29.71
N PRO A 97 -16.55 -5.43 -30.15
CA PRO A 97 -16.77 -6.84 -30.47
C PRO A 97 -16.63 -7.78 -29.28
N TYR A 98 -17.07 -7.43 -28.07
CA TYR A 98 -17.10 -8.36 -26.93
C TYR A 98 -18.14 -9.46 -27.14
N GLN A 99 -17.77 -10.71 -26.89
CA GLN A 99 -18.67 -11.87 -26.95
C GLN A 99 -19.00 -12.39 -25.56
N SER A 100 -18.00 -12.83 -24.80
CA SER A 100 -18.17 -13.40 -23.48
C SER A 100 -16.94 -13.17 -22.59
N VAL A 101 -17.10 -13.42 -21.28
CA VAL A 101 -16.01 -13.52 -20.32
C VAL A 101 -16.16 -14.87 -19.61
N ASN A 102 -15.13 -15.72 -19.72
CA ASN A 102 -15.16 -17.05 -19.11
C ASN A 102 -14.92 -17.00 -17.58
N ALA A 103 -14.97 -18.17 -16.90
CA ALA A 103 -14.78 -18.27 -15.46
C ALA A 103 -13.38 -17.81 -15.00
N ASP A 104 -12.37 -17.99 -15.83
CA ASP A 104 -10.97 -17.59 -15.57
C ASP A 104 -10.71 -16.10 -15.86
N GLY A 105 -11.75 -15.32 -16.15
CA GLY A 105 -11.60 -13.89 -16.46
C GLY A 105 -11.08 -13.57 -17.87
N ILE A 106 -10.98 -14.55 -18.77
CA ILE A 106 -10.53 -14.30 -20.14
C ILE A 106 -11.71 -13.81 -20.97
N ILE A 107 -11.50 -12.72 -21.72
CA ILE A 107 -12.47 -12.10 -22.60
C ILE A 107 -12.37 -12.78 -23.97
N GLU A 108 -13.49 -13.23 -24.51
CA GLU A 108 -13.63 -13.74 -25.87
C GLU A 108 -14.24 -12.65 -26.77
N LEU A 109 -13.64 -12.44 -27.94
CA LEU A 109 -14.09 -11.48 -28.92
C LEU A 109 -14.81 -12.17 -30.09
N LYS A 110 -15.69 -11.45 -30.77
CA LYS A 110 -16.44 -11.97 -31.96
C LYS A 110 -15.54 -12.42 -33.11
N ASP A 111 -14.31 -11.92 -33.20
CA ASP A 111 -13.31 -12.27 -34.20
C ASP A 111 -12.39 -13.42 -33.77
N LEU A 112 -12.81 -14.21 -32.79
CA LEU A 112 -12.10 -15.39 -32.25
C LEU A 112 -10.75 -15.07 -31.60
N ARG A 113 -10.51 -13.82 -31.22
CA ARG A 113 -9.37 -13.44 -30.40
C ARG A 113 -9.73 -13.48 -28.92
N PHE A 114 -8.73 -13.73 -28.10
CA PHE A 114 -8.83 -13.77 -26.65
C PHE A 114 -8.05 -12.59 -26.06
N VAL A 115 -8.61 -12.00 -24.99
CA VAL A 115 -8.00 -10.90 -24.26
C VAL A 115 -7.94 -11.27 -22.79
N GLY A 116 -6.76 -11.15 -22.20
CA GLY A 116 -6.52 -11.44 -20.78
C GLY A 116 -6.06 -10.18 -20.06
N VAL A 117 -6.45 -10.03 -18.81
CA VAL A 117 -6.20 -8.84 -18.02
C VAL A 117 -5.45 -9.20 -16.74
N VAL A 118 -4.34 -8.51 -16.51
CA VAL A 118 -3.53 -8.59 -15.28
C VAL A 118 -3.62 -7.23 -14.60
N GLU A 119 -4.09 -7.18 -13.38
CA GLU A 119 -4.03 -5.98 -12.55
C GLU A 119 -2.64 -5.83 -11.96
N VAL A 120 -2.09 -4.62 -12.02
CA VAL A 120 -0.77 -4.29 -11.48
C VAL A 120 -0.96 -3.31 -10.33
N SER A 121 -0.44 -3.69 -9.16
CA SER A 121 -0.49 -2.82 -7.97
C SER A 121 0.44 -1.63 -8.16
N PRO A 122 -0.04 -0.41 -7.93
CA PRO A 122 0.81 0.76 -8.00
C PRO A 122 1.81 0.79 -6.85
N VAL A 123 2.93 1.44 -7.10
CA VAL A 123 4.00 1.67 -6.12
C VAL A 123 4.39 3.14 -6.11
N ASP A 124 4.93 3.65 -5.00
CA ASP A 124 5.52 4.99 -4.97
C ASP A 124 6.94 4.93 -5.56
N PHE A 125 7.00 4.90 -6.89
CA PHE A 125 8.24 4.69 -7.65
C PHE A 125 9.32 5.75 -7.37
N ARG A 126 8.91 6.99 -7.04
CA ARG A 126 9.87 8.08 -6.75
C ARG A 126 10.55 7.92 -5.42
N MET A 127 9.93 7.18 -4.49
CA MET A 127 10.48 6.91 -3.18
C MET A 127 11.47 5.73 -3.17
N MET A 128 11.64 5.04 -4.32
CA MET A 128 12.52 3.88 -4.42
C MET A 128 13.92 4.29 -4.88
N ASP A 129 14.94 3.56 -4.43
CA ASP A 129 16.31 3.73 -4.89
C ASP A 129 16.49 3.33 -6.36
N GLU A 130 17.59 3.77 -6.98
CA GLU A 130 17.87 3.51 -8.40
C GLU A 130 17.98 2.00 -8.71
N PHE A 131 18.42 1.19 -7.76
CA PHE A 131 18.55 -0.26 -7.93
C PHE A 131 17.19 -0.92 -8.00
N LEU A 132 16.29 -0.62 -7.05
CA LEU A 132 14.91 -1.12 -7.04
C LEU A 132 14.12 -0.61 -8.25
N GLN A 133 14.30 0.69 -8.61
CA GLN A 133 13.71 1.22 -9.84
C GLN A 133 14.16 0.44 -11.09
N ALA A 134 15.46 0.18 -11.22
CA ALA A 134 15.99 -0.60 -12.34
C ALA A 134 15.49 -2.05 -12.30
N GLN A 135 15.41 -2.67 -11.14
CA GLN A 135 14.88 -4.01 -10.98
C GLN A 135 13.42 -4.09 -11.44
N MET A 136 12.57 -3.17 -11.00
CA MET A 136 11.14 -3.14 -11.40
C MET A 136 10.96 -2.87 -12.90
N MET A 137 11.77 -1.96 -13.45
CA MET A 137 11.71 -1.63 -14.89
C MET A 137 12.29 -2.75 -15.74
N ASP A 138 13.54 -3.12 -15.54
CA ASP A 138 14.27 -3.97 -16.47
C ASP A 138 13.99 -5.46 -16.20
N ALA A 139 14.05 -5.91 -14.94
CA ALA A 139 13.77 -7.30 -14.57
C ALA A 139 12.27 -7.59 -14.43
N GLY A 140 11.42 -6.57 -14.23
CA GLY A 140 9.95 -6.66 -14.19
C GLY A 140 9.34 -6.41 -15.55
N LEU A 141 8.94 -5.16 -15.80
CA LEU A 141 8.21 -4.78 -17.02
C LEU A 141 8.99 -5.11 -18.32
N GLY A 142 10.30 -4.89 -18.33
CA GLY A 142 11.15 -5.18 -19.49
C GLY A 142 11.16 -6.66 -19.88
N ARG A 143 11.23 -7.56 -18.89
CA ARG A 143 11.12 -9.02 -19.14
C ARG A 143 9.74 -9.41 -19.63
N VAL A 144 8.68 -8.82 -19.09
CA VAL A 144 7.31 -9.05 -19.59
C VAL A 144 7.21 -8.63 -21.07
N LEU A 145 7.70 -7.43 -21.42
CA LEU A 145 7.71 -6.94 -22.79
C LEU A 145 8.49 -7.88 -23.72
N ASN A 146 9.69 -8.30 -23.34
CA ASN A 146 10.52 -9.20 -24.16
C ASN A 146 9.94 -10.63 -24.27
N SER A 147 8.99 -11.01 -23.42
CA SER A 147 8.32 -12.32 -23.50
C SER A 147 7.18 -12.37 -24.53
N ILE A 148 6.80 -11.22 -25.10
CA ILE A 148 5.72 -11.10 -26.08
C ILE A 148 6.24 -11.50 -27.45
N ALA A 149 5.62 -12.52 -28.04
CA ALA A 149 5.98 -12.98 -29.37
C ALA A 149 5.44 -12.05 -30.46
N TYR A 150 6.09 -12.04 -31.62
CA TYR A 150 5.58 -11.34 -32.79
C TYR A 150 4.17 -11.84 -33.16
N GLY A 151 3.23 -10.90 -33.33
CA GLY A 151 1.82 -11.18 -33.58
C GLY A 151 0.95 -11.20 -32.32
N GLN A 152 1.56 -11.18 -31.12
CA GLN A 152 0.88 -10.89 -29.86
C GLN A 152 0.97 -9.39 -29.58
N GLU A 153 -0.02 -8.85 -28.90
CA GLU A 153 -0.07 -7.43 -28.52
C GLU A 153 -0.24 -7.31 -27.01
N ILE A 154 0.28 -6.23 -26.44
CA ILE A 154 0.03 -5.86 -25.04
C ILE A 154 -0.42 -4.40 -24.97
N ASP A 155 -1.40 -4.13 -24.13
CA ASP A 155 -1.79 -2.78 -23.81
C ASP A 155 -1.45 -2.48 -22.33
N ILE A 156 -0.87 -1.31 -22.08
CA ILE A 156 -0.72 -0.76 -20.72
C ILE A 156 -1.86 0.23 -20.53
N VAL A 157 -2.72 -0.05 -19.57
CA VAL A 157 -3.98 0.68 -19.38
C VAL A 157 -4.06 1.28 -18.00
N LYS A 158 -4.37 2.58 -17.91
CA LYS A 158 -4.80 3.25 -16.70
C LYS A 158 -6.28 3.61 -16.81
N ILE A 159 -7.03 3.23 -15.80
CA ILE A 159 -8.40 3.68 -15.61
C ILE A 159 -8.57 4.25 -14.21
N GLU A 160 -9.56 5.10 -14.04
CA GLU A 160 -9.95 5.60 -12.73
C GLU A 160 -11.18 4.86 -12.24
N ARG A 161 -11.19 4.54 -10.95
CA ARG A 161 -12.29 3.90 -10.25
C ARG A 161 -12.77 4.83 -9.13
N PRO A 162 -14.05 4.88 -8.87
CA PRO A 162 -14.55 5.63 -7.72
C PRO A 162 -14.13 4.94 -6.43
N LEU A 163 -13.75 5.73 -5.45
CA LEU A 163 -13.69 5.27 -4.07
C LEU A 163 -15.13 5.14 -3.57
N ILE A 164 -15.58 3.89 -3.40
CA ILE A 164 -16.96 3.61 -2.99
C ILE A 164 -17.04 3.72 -1.47
N LEU A 165 -17.25 4.93 -0.97
CA LEU A 165 -17.33 5.22 0.46
C LEU A 165 -18.48 4.47 1.16
N ASP A 166 -19.55 4.14 0.45
CA ASP A 166 -20.65 3.31 0.99
C ASP A 166 -20.21 1.92 1.46
N ASN A 167 -19.12 1.34 0.92
CA ASN A 167 -18.59 0.08 1.43
C ASN A 167 -18.04 0.29 2.85
N PHE A 168 -17.29 1.36 3.06
CA PHE A 168 -16.78 1.72 4.38
C PHE A 168 -17.90 2.04 5.36
N MET A 169 -18.97 2.73 4.90
CA MET A 169 -20.18 2.95 5.70
C MET A 169 -20.83 1.63 6.12
N THR A 170 -20.92 0.67 5.20
CA THR A 170 -21.48 -0.66 5.50
C THR A 170 -20.59 -1.42 6.52
N ASP A 171 -19.28 -1.33 6.40
CA ASP A 171 -18.33 -1.94 7.34
C ASP A 171 -18.44 -1.27 8.74
N GLU A 172 -18.59 0.06 8.81
CA GLU A 172 -18.83 0.76 10.07
C GLU A 172 -20.16 0.33 10.72
N MET A 173 -21.23 0.19 9.94
CA MET A 173 -22.50 -0.34 10.44
C MET A 173 -22.35 -1.77 10.99
N GLN A 174 -21.56 -2.62 10.33
CA GLN A 174 -21.28 -3.97 10.84
C GLN A 174 -20.52 -3.92 12.18
N ARG A 175 -19.57 -2.99 12.33
CA ARG A 175 -18.86 -2.77 13.61
C ARG A 175 -19.81 -2.35 14.74
N VAL A 176 -20.81 -1.50 14.44
CA VAL A 176 -21.86 -1.15 15.43
C VAL A 176 -22.65 -2.40 15.84
N ILE A 177 -23.03 -3.25 14.89
CA ILE A 177 -23.73 -4.51 15.19
C ILE A 177 -22.88 -5.41 16.10
N ASP A 178 -21.59 -5.58 15.79
CA ASP A 178 -20.66 -6.38 16.60
C ASP A 178 -20.53 -5.84 18.04
N ILE A 179 -20.62 -4.51 18.22
CA ILE A 179 -20.63 -3.87 19.55
C ILE A 179 -21.94 -4.10 20.28
N ILE A 180 -23.08 -4.01 19.60
CA ILE A 180 -24.40 -4.32 20.17
C ILE A 180 -24.40 -5.77 20.67
N ASP A 181 -23.96 -6.72 19.85
CA ASP A 181 -23.88 -8.14 20.23
C ASP A 181 -22.97 -8.34 21.47
N SER A 182 -21.85 -7.62 21.54
CA SER A 182 -20.95 -7.66 22.70
C SER A 182 -21.59 -7.06 23.96
N SER A 183 -22.38 -6.00 23.81
CA SER A 183 -23.14 -5.37 24.90
C SER A 183 -24.23 -6.29 25.44
N GLU A 184 -24.97 -7.00 24.56
CA GLU A 184 -25.97 -7.99 24.95
C GLU A 184 -25.39 -9.16 25.73
N ARG A 185 -24.13 -9.55 25.41
CA ARG A 185 -23.37 -10.53 26.20
C ARG A 185 -22.83 -9.99 27.52
N LYS A 186 -23.15 -8.73 27.89
CA LYS A 186 -22.66 -8.03 29.10
C LYS A 186 -21.13 -7.93 29.18
N GLU A 187 -20.48 -7.82 28.04
CA GLU A 187 -19.03 -7.68 27.93
C GLU A 187 -18.57 -6.23 28.05
N LEU A 188 -19.47 -5.29 27.81
CA LEU A 188 -19.23 -3.85 27.81
C LEU A 188 -20.03 -3.18 28.93
N THR A 189 -19.42 -2.21 29.59
CA THR A 189 -20.14 -1.25 30.44
C THR A 189 -20.93 -0.29 29.56
N LYS A 190 -21.92 0.42 30.14
CA LYS A 190 -22.70 1.41 29.39
C LYS A 190 -21.81 2.51 28.81
N LEU A 191 -20.82 2.97 29.55
CA LEU A 191 -19.88 4.01 29.13
C LEU A 191 -18.99 3.53 28.00
N GLU A 192 -18.46 2.30 28.08
CA GLU A 192 -17.69 1.68 26.99
C GLU A 192 -18.51 1.56 25.71
N TYR A 193 -19.77 1.15 25.82
CA TYR A 193 -20.69 1.04 24.69
C TYR A 193 -20.90 2.40 24.01
N GLU A 194 -21.29 3.42 24.80
CA GLU A 194 -21.53 4.77 24.29
C GLU A 194 -20.29 5.33 23.60
N ALA A 195 -19.13 5.30 24.26
CA ALA A 195 -17.88 5.81 23.70
C ALA A 195 -17.47 5.14 22.38
N ARG A 196 -17.64 3.82 22.26
CA ARG A 196 -17.32 3.07 21.03
C ARG A 196 -18.25 3.44 19.88
N VAL A 197 -19.55 3.53 20.16
CA VAL A 197 -20.55 3.91 19.16
C VAL A 197 -20.35 5.35 18.69
N ASP A 198 -20.06 6.26 19.62
CA ASP A 198 -19.82 7.67 19.29
C ASP A 198 -18.63 7.87 18.36
N VAL A 199 -17.51 7.15 18.59
CA VAL A 199 -16.34 7.18 17.71
C VAL A 199 -16.65 6.60 16.33
N ILE A 200 -17.46 5.54 16.25
CA ILE A 200 -17.88 5.00 14.95
C ILE A 200 -18.80 5.97 14.23
N GLN A 201 -19.76 6.59 14.93
CA GLN A 201 -20.66 7.59 14.33
C GLN A 201 -19.89 8.79 13.81
N ASP A 202 -18.92 9.29 14.55
CA ASP A 202 -18.05 10.38 14.12
C ASP A 202 -17.26 10.01 12.85
N ARG A 203 -16.73 8.79 12.78
CA ARG A 203 -16.07 8.26 11.57
C ARG A 203 -17.03 8.15 10.39
N MET A 204 -18.26 7.70 10.63
CA MET A 204 -19.31 7.65 9.60
C MET A 204 -19.63 9.07 9.06
N LEU A 205 -19.76 10.07 9.95
CA LEU A 205 -19.97 11.47 9.54
C LEU A 205 -18.78 11.99 8.72
N THR A 206 -17.56 11.66 9.09
CA THR A 206 -16.35 12.03 8.35
C THR A 206 -16.36 11.43 6.94
N ILE A 207 -16.69 10.14 6.82
CA ILE A 207 -16.80 9.44 5.53
C ILE A 207 -17.95 10.01 4.69
N GLU A 208 -19.09 10.34 5.32
CA GLU A 208 -20.24 10.97 4.64
C GLU A 208 -19.89 12.37 4.12
N ALA A 209 -19.17 13.17 4.89
CA ALA A 209 -18.69 14.48 4.45
C ALA A 209 -17.78 14.38 3.22
N MET A 210 -16.89 13.37 3.19
CA MET A 210 -16.05 13.09 2.02
C MET A 210 -16.86 12.66 0.80
N ASN A 211 -18.02 12.01 0.99
CA ASN A 211 -18.89 11.56 -0.11
C ASN A 211 -19.74 12.69 -0.71
N ASN A 212 -19.99 13.76 0.05
CA ASN A 212 -20.74 14.92 -0.42
C ASN A 212 -19.91 15.88 -1.27
N ASP A 213 -18.60 15.86 -1.15
CA ASP A 213 -17.67 16.53 -2.05
C ASP A 213 -17.53 15.72 -3.36
N ASP A 214 -16.86 16.27 -4.37
CA ASP A 214 -16.69 15.61 -5.68
C ASP A 214 -16.21 14.15 -5.51
N LYS A 215 -16.78 13.21 -6.30
CA LYS A 215 -16.44 11.79 -6.27
C LYS A 215 -14.93 11.59 -6.31
N ILE A 216 -14.38 10.99 -5.28
CA ILE A 216 -12.96 10.69 -5.18
C ILE A 216 -12.65 9.54 -6.15
N LEU A 217 -11.83 9.82 -7.16
CA LEU A 217 -11.37 8.83 -8.13
C LEU A 217 -9.91 8.46 -7.82
N TYR A 218 -9.58 7.18 -7.90
CA TYR A 218 -8.20 6.70 -7.78
C TYR A 218 -7.79 5.84 -8.98
N SER A 219 -6.52 5.93 -9.35
CA SER A 219 -5.99 5.25 -10.53
C SER A 219 -5.72 3.77 -10.28
N ARG A 220 -6.11 2.92 -11.24
CA ARG A 220 -5.77 1.50 -11.32
C ARG A 220 -5.07 1.21 -12.63
N TYR A 221 -4.16 0.25 -12.60
CA TYR A 221 -3.30 -0.08 -13.73
C TYR A 221 -3.44 -1.53 -14.14
N TYR A 222 -3.45 -1.75 -15.44
CA TYR A 222 -3.66 -3.08 -16.01
C TYR A 222 -2.71 -3.33 -17.18
N LEU A 223 -2.25 -4.57 -17.29
CA LEU A 223 -1.65 -5.10 -18.51
C LEU A 223 -2.68 -5.97 -19.20
N VAL A 224 -2.97 -5.66 -20.45
CA VAL A 224 -3.97 -6.36 -21.27
C VAL A 224 -3.25 -7.08 -22.39
N PHE A 225 -3.37 -8.40 -22.43
CA PHE A 225 -2.70 -9.26 -23.39
C PHE A 225 -3.67 -9.75 -24.45
N HIS A 226 -3.23 -9.82 -25.68
CA HIS A 226 -4.02 -10.29 -26.83
C HIS A 226 -3.37 -11.51 -27.46
N SER A 227 -4.16 -12.56 -27.75
CA SER A 227 -3.69 -13.77 -28.45
C SER A 227 -4.82 -14.42 -29.26
N GLY A 228 -4.44 -15.15 -30.31
CA GLY A 228 -5.36 -16.02 -31.04
C GLY A 228 -5.65 -17.36 -30.34
N SER A 229 -4.92 -17.68 -29.25
CA SER A 229 -5.03 -18.93 -28.52
C SER A 229 -5.23 -18.68 -27.03
N GLN A 230 -6.32 -19.19 -26.48
CA GLN A 230 -6.61 -19.07 -25.04
C GLN A 230 -5.52 -19.70 -24.18
N LYS A 231 -4.98 -20.85 -24.56
CA LYS A 231 -3.96 -21.59 -23.81
C LYS A 231 -2.64 -20.83 -23.75
N GLU A 232 -2.22 -20.24 -24.89
CA GLU A 232 -1.02 -19.41 -24.95
C GLU A 232 -1.20 -18.14 -24.12
N LEU A 233 -2.38 -17.51 -24.19
CA LEU A 233 -2.74 -16.34 -23.42
C LEU A 233 -2.63 -16.59 -21.92
N SER A 234 -3.23 -17.68 -21.41
CA SER A 234 -3.16 -18.04 -20.00
C SER A 234 -1.70 -18.24 -19.55
N SER A 235 -0.90 -18.97 -20.33
CA SER A 235 0.52 -19.18 -20.04
C SER A 235 1.32 -17.87 -20.00
N LEU A 236 1.03 -16.94 -20.92
CA LEU A 236 1.66 -15.62 -20.95
C LEU A 236 1.31 -14.78 -19.74
N MET A 237 0.02 -14.76 -19.33
CA MET A 237 -0.46 -14.03 -18.17
C MET A 237 0.19 -14.54 -16.86
N TYR A 238 0.23 -15.85 -16.63
CA TYR A 238 0.87 -16.44 -15.45
C TYR A 238 2.37 -16.11 -15.38
N ARG A 239 3.07 -16.18 -16.52
CA ARG A 239 4.49 -15.79 -16.58
C ARG A 239 4.69 -14.31 -16.30
N ALA A 240 3.83 -13.45 -16.85
CA ALA A 240 3.89 -12.01 -16.62
C ALA A 240 3.70 -11.66 -15.14
N VAL A 241 2.72 -12.28 -14.47
CA VAL A 241 2.51 -12.12 -13.02
C VAL A 241 3.74 -12.55 -12.23
N ALA A 242 4.30 -13.74 -12.53
CA ALA A 242 5.50 -14.23 -11.84
C ALA A 242 6.72 -13.30 -12.06
N MET A 243 6.93 -12.79 -13.29
CA MET A 243 8.03 -11.87 -13.60
C MET A 243 7.92 -10.55 -12.83
N LEU A 244 6.71 -9.97 -12.75
CA LEU A 244 6.46 -8.74 -12.01
C LEU A 244 6.63 -8.94 -10.50
N GLN A 245 6.07 -10.00 -9.93
CA GLN A 245 6.19 -10.32 -8.51
C GLN A 245 7.65 -10.55 -8.10
N ASN A 246 8.42 -11.29 -8.91
CA ASN A 246 9.86 -11.51 -8.68
C ASN A 246 10.68 -10.20 -8.76
N ALA A 247 10.19 -9.21 -9.47
CA ALA A 247 10.80 -7.88 -9.53
C ALA A 247 10.31 -6.91 -8.44
N GLY A 248 9.44 -7.38 -7.52
CA GLY A 248 8.88 -6.57 -6.45
C GLY A 248 7.66 -5.73 -6.83
N VAL A 249 7.04 -6.01 -7.99
CA VAL A 249 5.81 -5.33 -8.44
C VAL A 249 4.63 -6.26 -8.20
N GLY A 250 3.67 -5.85 -7.36
CA GLY A 250 2.43 -6.61 -7.14
C GLY A 250 1.64 -6.78 -8.42
N ALA A 251 1.26 -8.01 -8.75
CA ALA A 251 0.43 -8.29 -9.92
C ALA A 251 -0.48 -9.50 -9.66
N ARG A 252 -1.70 -9.47 -10.19
CA ARG A 252 -2.67 -10.57 -10.05
C ARG A 252 -3.56 -10.72 -11.28
N LEU A 253 -4.08 -11.92 -11.47
CA LEU A 253 -5.11 -12.19 -12.47
C LEU A 253 -6.47 -11.73 -11.95
N LEU A 254 -7.33 -11.27 -12.85
CA LEU A 254 -8.71 -10.92 -12.54
C LEU A 254 -9.62 -12.14 -12.70
N ASN A 255 -10.59 -12.31 -11.82
CA ASN A 255 -11.68 -13.26 -11.99
C ASN A 255 -12.74 -12.72 -12.95
N GLN A 256 -13.76 -13.54 -13.26
CA GLN A 256 -14.83 -13.18 -14.20
C GLN A 256 -15.53 -11.85 -13.86
N LYS A 257 -15.92 -11.66 -12.60
CA LYS A 257 -16.64 -10.45 -12.16
C LYS A 257 -15.76 -9.22 -12.21
N GLU A 258 -14.52 -9.34 -11.75
CA GLU A 258 -13.52 -8.25 -11.79
C GLU A 258 -13.19 -7.84 -13.23
N THR A 259 -13.08 -8.81 -14.15
CA THR A 259 -12.87 -8.53 -15.58
C THR A 259 -14.08 -7.81 -16.19
N VAL A 260 -15.30 -8.20 -15.84
CA VAL A 260 -16.51 -7.49 -16.28
C VAL A 260 -16.56 -6.06 -15.72
N ALA A 261 -16.21 -5.88 -14.45
CA ALA A 261 -16.08 -4.56 -13.84
C ALA A 261 -15.04 -3.71 -14.58
N PHE A 262 -13.86 -4.27 -14.86
CA PHE A 262 -12.80 -3.62 -15.63
C PHE A 262 -13.29 -3.18 -17.02
N ILE A 263 -13.99 -4.04 -17.78
CA ILE A 263 -14.56 -3.65 -19.08
C ILE A 263 -15.50 -2.46 -18.88
N ARG A 264 -16.38 -2.48 -17.89
CA ARG A 264 -17.32 -1.39 -17.63
C ARG A 264 -16.59 -0.10 -17.24
N TYR A 265 -15.57 -0.15 -16.40
CA TYR A 265 -14.75 1.03 -16.04
C TYR A 265 -14.04 1.66 -17.24
N THR A 266 -13.72 0.91 -18.30
CA THR A 266 -13.16 1.52 -19.52
C THR A 266 -14.13 2.47 -20.24
N THR A 267 -15.42 2.37 -19.93
CA THR A 267 -16.49 3.18 -20.54
C THR A 267 -17.21 4.07 -19.53
N ASP A 268 -17.24 3.71 -18.27
CA ASP A 268 -17.94 4.40 -17.19
C ASP A 268 -17.11 4.35 -15.91
N SER A 269 -16.40 5.43 -15.63
CA SER A 269 -15.53 5.53 -14.45
C SER A 269 -16.29 5.58 -13.12
N GLU A 270 -17.60 5.81 -13.15
CA GLU A 270 -18.44 5.95 -11.95
C GLU A 270 -19.29 4.68 -11.67
N PHE A 271 -18.99 3.58 -12.34
CA PHE A 271 -19.74 2.33 -12.20
C PHE A 271 -19.54 1.69 -10.81
N ASP A 272 -20.64 1.29 -10.17
CA ASP A 272 -20.62 0.49 -8.94
C ASP A 272 -20.56 -1.01 -9.25
N GLU A 273 -19.43 -1.65 -8.97
CA GLU A 273 -19.22 -3.08 -9.23
C GLU A 273 -20.05 -4.02 -8.34
N ARG A 274 -20.62 -3.55 -7.21
CA ARG A 274 -21.49 -4.36 -6.33
C ARG A 274 -22.73 -4.87 -7.07
N VAL A 275 -23.16 -4.15 -8.09
CA VAL A 275 -24.27 -4.58 -8.96
C VAL A 275 -23.98 -5.95 -9.59
N LEU A 276 -22.71 -6.27 -9.89
CA LEU A 276 -22.31 -7.55 -10.49
C LEU A 276 -22.46 -8.74 -9.54
N GLN A 277 -22.53 -8.51 -8.23
CA GLN A 277 -22.74 -9.60 -7.27
C GLN A 277 -24.14 -10.20 -7.37
N LYS A 278 -25.14 -9.39 -7.77
CA LYS A 278 -26.56 -9.75 -7.83
C LYS A 278 -27.01 -10.21 -9.23
N VAL A 279 -26.14 -10.15 -10.23
CA VAL A 279 -26.49 -10.40 -11.64
C VAL A 279 -25.84 -11.68 -12.14
N LYS A 280 -26.61 -12.47 -12.93
CA LYS A 280 -26.12 -13.70 -13.58
C LYS A 280 -25.68 -13.48 -15.03
N ASN A 281 -26.22 -12.47 -15.71
CA ASN A 281 -25.92 -12.16 -17.10
C ASN A 281 -25.10 -10.87 -17.19
N TYR A 282 -23.81 -10.98 -17.56
CA TYR A 282 -22.86 -9.87 -17.64
C TYR A 282 -22.86 -9.11 -18.97
N ARG A 283 -23.46 -9.66 -20.03
CA ARG A 283 -23.46 -9.06 -21.37
C ARG A 283 -23.96 -7.59 -21.41
N PRO A 284 -24.95 -7.16 -20.60
CA PRO A 284 -25.37 -5.77 -20.54
C PRO A 284 -24.29 -4.77 -20.08
N PHE A 285 -23.24 -5.23 -19.40
CA PHE A 285 -22.20 -4.36 -18.85
C PHE A 285 -21.01 -4.14 -19.80
N PHE A 286 -20.90 -4.90 -20.89
CA PHE A 286 -19.76 -4.81 -21.83
C PHE A 286 -19.75 -3.52 -22.67
N MET A 287 -20.85 -2.79 -22.77
CA MET A 287 -21.02 -1.73 -23.75
C MET A 287 -21.72 -0.51 -23.15
N PRO A 288 -21.39 0.72 -23.64
CA PRO A 288 -22.14 1.92 -23.32
C PRO A 288 -23.57 1.86 -23.86
N GLN A 289 -24.48 2.72 -23.36
CA GLN A 289 -25.87 2.80 -23.83
C GLN A 289 -25.99 3.55 -25.18
N GLU A 290 -25.29 4.68 -25.27
CA GLU A 290 -25.26 5.54 -26.48
C GLU A 290 -23.83 5.94 -26.82
N LEU A 291 -23.54 5.92 -28.12
CA LEU A 291 -22.26 6.35 -28.68
C LEU A 291 -22.49 7.23 -29.91
N LYS A 292 -21.93 8.44 -29.92
CA LYS A 292 -22.03 9.38 -31.04
C LYS A 292 -20.66 9.92 -31.40
N PHE A 293 -20.22 9.67 -32.63
CA PHE A 293 -18.98 10.20 -33.18
C PHE A 293 -19.22 11.55 -33.82
N GLY A 294 -18.75 12.61 -33.18
CA GLY A 294 -18.70 13.98 -33.74
C GLY A 294 -17.48 14.14 -34.64
N PHE A 295 -17.27 15.35 -35.15
CA PHE A 295 -16.09 15.66 -35.96
C PHE A 295 -14.85 15.87 -35.11
N THR A 296 -14.97 16.51 -33.93
CA THR A 296 -13.86 16.86 -33.04
C THR A 296 -13.89 16.13 -31.68
N SER A 297 -14.97 15.45 -31.34
CA SER A 297 -15.14 14.74 -30.07
C SER A 297 -16.12 13.58 -30.20
N THR A 298 -16.07 12.66 -29.27
CA THR A 298 -17.01 11.55 -29.12
C THR A 298 -17.93 11.80 -27.93
N ALA A 299 -19.25 11.62 -28.09
CA ALA A 299 -20.18 11.65 -26.97
C ALA A 299 -20.56 10.20 -26.60
N GLN A 300 -20.50 9.88 -25.32
CA GLN A 300 -20.78 8.56 -24.76
C GLN A 300 -21.54 8.72 -23.43
N ASP A 301 -22.75 8.16 -23.35
CA ASP A 301 -23.57 8.13 -22.13
C ASP A 301 -23.66 9.50 -21.41
N GLY A 302 -23.80 10.59 -22.17
CA GLY A 302 -23.92 11.97 -21.65
C GLY A 302 -22.60 12.71 -21.46
N LYS A 303 -21.45 12.04 -21.46
CA LYS A 303 -20.11 12.66 -21.37
C LYS A 303 -19.53 12.94 -22.76
N VAL A 304 -18.62 13.91 -22.81
CA VAL A 304 -17.87 14.29 -24.01
C VAL A 304 -16.42 13.82 -23.85
N LEU A 305 -16.01 12.93 -24.75
CA LEU A 305 -14.66 12.37 -24.79
C LEU A 305 -13.80 13.13 -25.80
N THR A 306 -12.63 13.58 -25.36
CA THR A 306 -11.59 14.14 -26.24
C THR A 306 -10.36 13.24 -26.17
N HIS A 307 -9.91 12.81 -27.35
CA HIS A 307 -8.78 11.89 -27.46
C HIS A 307 -7.52 12.64 -27.90
N PHE A 308 -6.44 12.48 -27.14
CA PHE A 308 -5.11 12.98 -27.44
C PHE A 308 -4.21 11.81 -27.83
N VAL A 309 -3.68 11.82 -29.03
CA VAL A 309 -2.71 10.82 -29.50
C VAL A 309 -1.32 11.43 -29.41
N ILE A 310 -0.43 10.82 -28.66
CA ILE A 310 0.95 11.30 -28.51
C ILE A 310 1.73 10.94 -29.76
N ASN A 311 2.30 11.94 -30.44
CA ASN A 311 3.04 11.76 -31.69
C ASN A 311 4.51 12.17 -31.58
N ASN A 312 4.87 12.98 -30.59
CA ASN A 312 6.25 13.39 -30.37
C ASN A 312 6.63 13.19 -28.90
N TYR A 313 7.78 12.55 -28.70
CA TYR A 313 8.34 12.20 -27.38
C TYR A 313 9.65 12.99 -27.16
N PRO A 314 9.99 13.36 -25.93
CA PRO A 314 11.33 13.86 -25.61
C PRO A 314 12.41 12.86 -26.06
N LEU A 315 13.52 13.36 -26.60
CA LEU A 315 14.62 12.49 -27.07
C LEU A 315 15.27 11.72 -25.92
N ARG A 316 15.44 12.39 -24.78
CA ARG A 316 15.98 11.79 -23.57
C ARG A 316 14.89 11.72 -22.51
N VAL A 317 14.74 10.55 -21.91
CA VAL A 317 13.74 10.29 -20.87
C VAL A 317 14.42 9.75 -19.62
N CYS A 318 13.86 10.07 -18.47
CA CYS A 318 14.28 9.54 -17.18
C CYS A 318 13.52 8.25 -16.83
N ASN A 319 13.94 7.58 -15.76
CA ASN A 319 13.19 6.48 -15.20
C ASN A 319 11.81 6.98 -14.74
N GLY A 320 10.75 6.21 -14.99
CA GLY A 320 9.38 6.59 -14.66
C GLY A 320 8.80 7.72 -15.52
N TRP A 321 9.29 7.96 -16.73
CA TRP A 321 8.85 9.08 -17.59
C TRP A 321 7.35 9.05 -17.93
N GLY A 322 6.71 7.89 -17.80
CA GLY A 322 5.27 7.73 -18.01
C GLY A 322 4.42 8.24 -16.87
N GLU A 323 4.95 8.37 -15.67
CA GLU A 323 4.18 8.75 -14.48
C GLU A 323 3.31 10.00 -14.71
N GLY A 324 3.92 11.10 -15.17
CA GLY A 324 3.18 12.34 -15.40
C GLY A 324 2.07 12.24 -16.46
N LEU A 325 2.16 11.28 -17.40
CA LEU A 325 1.13 11.02 -18.41
C LEU A 325 -0.03 10.19 -17.84
N PHE A 326 0.30 9.23 -16.97
CA PHE A 326 -0.68 8.34 -16.38
C PHE A 326 -1.32 8.92 -15.12
N ASP A 327 -0.74 9.91 -14.46
CA ASP A 327 -1.29 10.57 -13.25
C ASP A 327 -2.27 11.72 -13.56
N ILE A 328 -2.66 11.92 -14.81
CA ILE A 328 -3.62 12.98 -15.15
C ILE A 328 -5.02 12.55 -14.71
N PRO A 329 -5.71 13.36 -13.84
CA PRO A 329 -7.03 13.01 -13.32
C PRO A 329 -8.13 13.12 -14.38
N ASN A 330 -9.21 12.37 -14.19
CA ASN A 330 -10.36 12.29 -15.09
C ASN A 330 -10.00 11.85 -16.51
N THR A 331 -8.99 10.95 -16.62
CA THR A 331 -8.54 10.43 -17.91
C THR A 331 -8.42 8.90 -17.91
N LYS A 332 -8.67 8.31 -19.07
CA LYS A 332 -8.25 6.96 -19.41
C LYS A 332 -7.00 7.05 -20.28
N VAL A 333 -5.96 6.30 -19.92
CA VAL A 333 -4.72 6.22 -20.72
C VAL A 333 -4.57 4.80 -21.23
N VAL A 334 -4.36 4.66 -22.53
CA VAL A 334 -4.11 3.39 -23.18
C VAL A 334 -2.85 3.50 -24.04
N MET A 335 -1.87 2.68 -23.73
CA MET A 335 -0.65 2.55 -24.49
C MET A 335 -0.65 1.18 -25.18
N LYS A 336 -0.88 1.17 -26.49
CA LYS A 336 -0.82 -0.03 -27.32
C LYS A 336 0.62 -0.32 -27.72
N VAL A 337 1.08 -1.52 -27.45
CA VAL A 337 2.47 -1.93 -27.63
C VAL A 337 2.51 -3.19 -28.49
N ASN A 338 3.08 -3.06 -29.68
CA ASN A 338 3.16 -4.13 -30.67
C ASN A 338 4.63 -4.45 -31.01
N PRO A 339 5.12 -5.68 -30.82
CA PRO A 339 6.49 -6.04 -31.15
C PRO A 339 6.72 -5.99 -32.67
N VAL A 340 7.86 -5.43 -33.06
CA VAL A 340 8.29 -5.38 -34.45
C VAL A 340 9.25 -6.53 -34.71
N GLU A 341 9.02 -7.27 -35.78
CA GLU A 341 9.91 -8.36 -36.21
C GLU A 341 11.36 -7.88 -36.35
N LYS A 342 12.33 -8.59 -35.79
CA LYS A 342 13.74 -8.17 -35.72
C LYS A 342 14.29 -7.71 -37.06
N TYR A 343 14.05 -8.46 -38.14
CA TYR A 343 14.50 -8.08 -39.48
C TYR A 343 13.91 -6.73 -39.95
N LYS A 344 12.61 -6.51 -39.71
CA LYS A 344 11.95 -5.26 -40.05
C LYS A 344 12.43 -4.10 -39.16
N ALA A 345 12.74 -4.35 -37.90
CA ALA A 345 13.28 -3.36 -36.98
C ALA A 345 14.66 -2.87 -37.46
N VAL A 346 15.58 -3.80 -37.67
CA VAL A 346 16.94 -3.48 -38.20
C VAL A 346 16.83 -2.66 -39.48
N ARG A 347 16.06 -3.14 -40.48
CA ARG A 347 15.89 -2.42 -41.75
C ARG A 347 15.30 -1.02 -41.59
N ARG A 348 14.39 -0.82 -40.64
CA ARG A 348 13.84 0.53 -40.36
C ARG A 348 14.89 1.46 -39.79
N ILE A 349 15.74 0.97 -38.89
CA ILE A 349 16.80 1.77 -38.27
C ILE A 349 17.91 2.09 -39.28
N ASP A 350 18.33 1.10 -40.09
CA ASP A 350 19.30 1.32 -41.18
C ASP A 350 18.81 2.42 -42.14
N ASN A 351 17.54 2.35 -42.56
CA ASN A 351 16.97 3.39 -43.41
C ASN A 351 16.94 4.77 -42.76
N ALA A 352 16.66 4.83 -41.46
CA ALA A 352 16.64 6.10 -40.69
C ALA A 352 18.07 6.69 -40.57
N ILE A 353 19.08 5.85 -40.36
CA ILE A 353 20.50 6.24 -40.32
C ILE A 353 20.91 6.79 -41.71
N LEU A 354 20.61 6.06 -42.80
CA LEU A 354 20.93 6.50 -44.16
C LEU A 354 20.27 7.85 -44.49
N GLU A 355 19.01 8.04 -44.12
CA GLU A 355 18.30 9.31 -44.37
C GLU A 355 18.97 10.47 -43.63
N LEU A 356 19.31 10.29 -42.32
CA LEU A 356 20.03 11.31 -41.55
C LEU A 356 21.41 11.64 -42.12
N GLN A 357 22.14 10.64 -42.64
CA GLN A 357 23.44 10.84 -43.26
C GLN A 357 23.33 11.59 -44.58
N THR A 358 22.27 11.35 -45.35
CA THR A 358 22.08 11.98 -46.69
C THR A 358 21.49 13.39 -46.61
N GLN A 359 20.88 13.77 -45.47
CA GLN A 359 20.36 15.12 -45.28
C GLN A 359 21.50 16.13 -45.17
N THR A 360 21.81 16.77 -46.28
CA THR A 360 22.77 17.90 -46.38
C THR A 360 22.04 19.17 -45.92
N LEU A 361 22.35 19.68 -44.73
CA LEU A 361 21.68 20.84 -44.18
C LEU A 361 22.60 22.05 -44.18
N LYS A 362 22.13 23.15 -44.78
CA LYS A 362 22.61 24.52 -44.44
C LYS A 362 21.96 24.93 -43.15
N ASN A 363 22.44 24.42 -42.02
CA ASN A 363 21.72 24.58 -40.76
C ASN A 363 22.52 25.32 -39.69
N ARG A 364 21.80 25.79 -38.66
CA ARG A 364 22.39 26.35 -37.46
C ARG A 364 23.15 25.25 -36.69
N ALA A 365 24.18 25.61 -35.97
CA ALA A 365 24.99 24.66 -35.18
C ALA A 365 24.14 23.80 -34.21
N SER A 366 23.02 24.33 -33.72
CA SER A 366 22.06 23.58 -32.89
C SER A 366 21.46 22.39 -33.62
N ASP A 367 21.17 22.52 -34.92
CA ASP A 367 20.51 21.49 -35.71
C ASP A 367 21.51 20.36 -36.09
N GLU A 368 22.80 20.70 -36.23
CA GLU A 368 23.88 19.73 -36.44
C GLU A 368 24.10 18.88 -35.18
N ILE A 369 24.21 19.51 -33.97
CA ILE A 369 24.36 18.81 -32.71
C ILE A 369 23.16 17.88 -32.48
N GLU A 370 21.96 18.33 -32.77
CA GLU A 370 20.76 17.49 -32.62
C GLU A 370 20.78 16.29 -33.57
N LYS A 371 21.23 16.51 -34.84
CA LYS A 371 21.38 15.46 -35.84
C LYS A 371 22.42 14.42 -35.43
N ASP A 372 23.58 14.85 -34.96
CA ASP A 372 24.66 13.95 -34.55
C ASP A 372 24.26 13.13 -33.33
N THR A 373 23.59 13.76 -32.36
CA THR A 373 23.05 13.07 -31.17
C THR A 373 22.00 12.02 -31.57
N HIS A 374 21.15 12.33 -32.55
CA HIS A 374 20.14 11.40 -33.04
C HIS A 374 20.77 10.25 -33.83
N LEU A 375 21.77 10.53 -34.68
CA LEU A 375 22.51 9.52 -35.42
C LEU A 375 23.19 8.52 -34.49
N GLN A 376 23.90 9.03 -33.47
CA GLN A 376 24.55 8.20 -32.47
C GLN A 376 23.52 7.33 -31.74
N SER A 377 22.40 7.90 -31.36
CA SER A 377 21.32 7.17 -30.69
C SER A 377 20.74 6.02 -31.54
N LEU A 378 20.63 6.21 -32.87
CA LEU A 378 20.17 5.16 -33.77
C LEU A 378 21.24 4.07 -33.97
N GLN A 379 22.51 4.43 -33.97
CA GLN A 379 23.63 3.48 -34.07
C GLN A 379 23.69 2.61 -32.82
N ASP A 380 23.60 3.21 -31.61
CA ASP A 380 23.55 2.49 -30.35
C ASP A 380 22.35 1.54 -30.32
N LEU A 381 21.18 2.00 -30.77
CA LEU A 381 19.99 1.16 -30.87
C LEU A 381 20.19 -0.02 -31.81
N LEU A 382 20.85 0.18 -32.97
CA LEU A 382 21.14 -0.88 -33.90
C LEU A 382 22.05 -1.95 -33.30
N VAL A 383 23.09 -1.53 -32.58
CA VAL A 383 24.00 -2.42 -31.85
C VAL A 383 23.21 -3.26 -30.80
N ASN A 384 22.35 -2.62 -30.01
CA ASN A 384 21.54 -3.30 -28.97
C ASN A 384 20.56 -4.30 -29.61
N LEU A 385 19.92 -3.94 -30.73
CA LEU A 385 19.03 -4.85 -31.45
C LEU A 385 19.75 -6.05 -32.10
N GLN A 386 21.03 -5.91 -32.44
CA GLN A 386 21.82 -7.00 -33.03
C GLN A 386 22.45 -7.91 -31.98
N ASN A 387 23.05 -7.34 -30.94
CA ASN A 387 23.89 -8.03 -29.95
C ASN A 387 23.17 -8.40 -28.66
N GLU A 388 22.09 -7.70 -28.29
CA GLU A 388 21.35 -7.89 -27.06
C GLU A 388 19.92 -8.35 -27.36
N ASN A 389 19.24 -8.89 -26.33
CA ASN A 389 17.84 -9.30 -26.45
C ASN A 389 16.87 -8.10 -26.36
N ASP A 390 17.23 -6.97 -26.96
CA ASP A 390 16.34 -5.80 -27.03
C ASP A 390 15.37 -5.94 -28.21
N VAL A 391 14.12 -5.53 -28.03
CA VAL A 391 13.05 -5.60 -29.00
C VAL A 391 12.56 -4.19 -29.32
N LEU A 392 12.32 -3.89 -30.59
CA LEU A 392 11.68 -2.65 -30.98
C LEU A 392 10.17 -2.83 -30.98
N PHE A 393 9.46 -1.92 -30.33
CA PHE A 393 7.99 -1.91 -30.27
C PHE A 393 7.41 -0.72 -31.05
N ASP A 394 6.34 -0.95 -31.76
CA ASP A 394 5.46 0.09 -32.30
C ASP A 394 4.46 0.50 -31.21
N VAL A 395 4.62 1.69 -30.63
CA VAL A 395 3.85 2.18 -29.48
C VAL A 395 2.90 3.30 -29.90
N THR A 396 1.60 3.15 -29.60
CA THR A 396 0.58 4.21 -29.77
C THR A 396 -0.01 4.56 -28.40
N LEU A 397 0.22 5.78 -27.92
CA LEU A 397 -0.27 6.26 -26.63
C LEU A 397 -1.45 7.21 -26.84
N ILE A 398 -2.58 6.89 -26.21
CA ILE A 398 -3.83 7.66 -26.27
C ILE A 398 -4.25 8.05 -24.85
N ILE A 399 -4.48 9.35 -24.66
CA ILE A 399 -5.10 9.89 -23.43
C ILE A 399 -6.51 10.35 -23.79
N THR A 400 -7.50 9.78 -23.15
CA THR A 400 -8.92 10.13 -23.33
C THR A 400 -9.38 10.95 -22.13
N ALA A 401 -9.72 12.21 -22.35
CA ALA A 401 -10.27 13.10 -21.33
C ALA A 401 -11.80 12.99 -21.31
N TYR A 402 -12.38 12.90 -20.11
CA TYR A 402 -13.82 12.84 -19.89
C TYR A 402 -14.30 14.19 -19.36
N ASP A 403 -15.08 14.93 -20.13
CA ASP A 403 -15.71 16.18 -19.72
C ASP A 403 -17.23 16.03 -19.71
N ASP A 404 -17.92 16.73 -18.82
CA ASP A 404 -19.37 16.89 -18.88
C ASP A 404 -19.76 17.72 -20.10
N LYS A 405 -20.99 17.52 -20.57
CA LYS A 405 -21.50 18.26 -21.73
C LYS A 405 -21.47 19.77 -21.48
N GLY A 406 -20.76 20.48 -22.36
CA GLY A 406 -20.59 21.93 -22.28
C GLY A 406 -19.39 22.40 -21.44
N LYS A 407 -18.72 21.49 -20.73
CA LYS A 407 -17.48 21.77 -20.02
C LYS A 407 -16.28 21.29 -20.85
N ASN A 408 -15.11 21.93 -20.67
CA ASN A 408 -13.84 21.56 -21.34
C ASN A 408 -12.69 21.70 -20.35
N PHE A 409 -12.94 21.40 -19.09
CA PHE A 409 -11.94 21.56 -18.03
C PHE A 409 -10.83 20.54 -18.13
N VAL A 410 -11.18 19.25 -18.19
CA VAL A 410 -10.22 18.14 -18.30
C VAL A 410 -9.43 18.25 -19.60
N LYS A 411 -10.10 18.52 -20.71
CA LYS A 411 -9.45 18.77 -22.01
C LYS A 411 -8.38 19.85 -21.94
N LYS A 412 -8.66 20.99 -21.32
CA LYS A 412 -7.70 22.08 -21.15
C LYS A 412 -6.55 21.69 -20.23
N HIS A 413 -6.84 20.95 -19.16
CA HIS A 413 -5.85 20.47 -18.23
C HIS A 413 -4.86 19.50 -18.91
N VAL A 414 -5.34 18.47 -19.61
CA VAL A 414 -4.51 17.51 -20.38
C VAL A 414 -3.61 18.25 -21.36
N ARG A 415 -4.17 19.18 -22.13
CA ARG A 415 -3.42 19.98 -23.13
C ARG A 415 -2.28 20.77 -22.47
N ARG A 416 -2.54 21.40 -21.32
CA ARG A 416 -1.54 22.15 -20.56
C ARG A 416 -0.43 21.22 -20.04
N ARG A 417 -0.79 20.11 -19.39
CA ARG A 417 0.15 19.13 -18.83
C ARG A 417 1.06 18.51 -19.89
N LEU A 418 0.51 18.12 -21.02
CA LEU A 418 1.31 17.55 -22.13
C LEU A 418 2.35 18.55 -22.67
N ARG A 419 1.98 19.85 -22.78
CA ARG A 419 2.92 20.92 -23.19
C ARG A 419 4.01 21.16 -22.13
N GLU A 420 3.64 21.22 -20.87
CA GLU A 420 4.60 21.39 -19.76
C GLU A 420 5.63 20.27 -19.71
N MET A 421 5.22 19.03 -20.02
CA MET A 421 6.09 17.85 -20.06
C MET A 421 6.86 17.71 -21.40
N GLY A 422 6.64 18.59 -22.38
CA GLY A 422 7.34 18.55 -23.66
C GLY A 422 6.85 17.47 -24.65
N PHE A 423 5.66 16.90 -24.45
CA PHE A 423 5.07 15.93 -25.37
C PHE A 423 4.28 16.63 -26.48
N GLY A 424 4.54 16.20 -27.74
CA GLY A 424 3.70 16.56 -28.87
C GLY A 424 2.49 15.64 -28.97
N PHE A 425 1.33 16.21 -29.34
CA PHE A 425 0.09 15.45 -29.41
C PHE A 425 -0.81 15.94 -30.53
N ASN A 426 -1.65 15.04 -31.05
CA ASN A 426 -2.72 15.35 -31.99
C ASN A 426 -4.08 15.14 -31.34
N GLU A 427 -4.94 16.17 -31.36
CA GLU A 427 -6.37 16.02 -31.14
C GLU A 427 -7.00 15.55 -32.47
N MET A 428 -7.42 14.29 -32.52
CA MET A 428 -7.89 13.72 -33.79
C MET A 428 -9.16 14.40 -34.27
N VAL A 429 -9.13 14.92 -35.48
CA VAL A 429 -10.26 15.58 -36.16
C VAL A 429 -10.73 14.71 -37.31
N GLY A 430 -12.05 14.47 -37.39
CA GLY A 430 -12.64 13.65 -38.46
C GLY A 430 -12.37 12.12 -38.37
N ARG A 431 -11.58 11.68 -37.42
CA ARG A 431 -11.20 10.27 -37.20
C ARG A 431 -11.61 9.78 -35.80
N GLN A 432 -12.69 10.34 -35.22
CA GLN A 432 -13.12 10.03 -33.87
C GLN A 432 -13.44 8.54 -33.64
N LYS A 433 -14.01 7.86 -34.63
CA LYS A 433 -14.28 6.43 -34.55
C LYS A 433 -12.99 5.61 -34.47
N ASP A 434 -11.97 5.95 -35.31
CA ASP A 434 -10.71 5.22 -35.31
C ASP A 434 -9.95 5.35 -33.98
N VAL A 435 -9.87 6.57 -33.42
CA VAL A 435 -9.18 6.80 -32.15
C VAL A 435 -9.96 6.22 -30.98
N TYR A 436 -11.29 6.31 -30.97
CA TYR A 436 -12.12 5.67 -29.96
C TYR A 436 -11.90 4.16 -29.94
N LEU A 437 -11.92 3.50 -31.11
CA LEU A 437 -11.65 2.08 -31.24
C LEU A 437 -10.25 1.73 -30.72
N THR A 438 -9.24 2.49 -31.13
CA THR A 438 -7.86 2.25 -30.64
C THR A 438 -7.74 2.42 -29.12
N SER A 439 -8.54 3.29 -28.51
CA SER A 439 -8.59 3.45 -27.05
C SER A 439 -9.32 2.33 -26.32
N GLN A 440 -9.97 1.38 -27.03
CA GLN A 440 -10.61 0.22 -26.45
C GLN A 440 -9.63 -0.97 -26.39
N ILE A 441 -9.80 -1.78 -25.33
CA ILE A 441 -8.96 -2.98 -25.12
C ILE A 441 -9.30 -4.13 -26.06
N CYS A 442 -10.44 -4.11 -26.72
CA CYS A 442 -10.91 -5.18 -27.62
C CYS A 442 -10.49 -5.01 -29.08
N THR A 443 -9.76 -3.95 -29.42
CA THR A 443 -9.37 -3.63 -30.79
C THR A 443 -7.88 -3.33 -30.94
N THR A 444 -7.36 -3.59 -32.13
CA THR A 444 -5.98 -3.22 -32.51
C THR A 444 -5.86 -1.74 -32.84
N ASP A 445 -4.62 -1.24 -33.06
CA ASP A 445 -4.38 0.15 -33.44
C ASP A 445 -4.95 0.47 -34.84
N LYS A 446 -6.04 1.27 -34.88
CA LYS A 446 -6.67 1.80 -36.11
C LYS A 446 -6.12 3.18 -36.49
N VAL A 447 -5.50 3.88 -35.53
CA VAL A 447 -4.95 5.24 -35.78
C VAL A 447 -3.66 5.17 -36.58
N LYS A 448 -2.82 4.18 -36.36
CA LYS A 448 -1.54 3.93 -37.08
C LYS A 448 -0.55 5.09 -36.95
N LEU A 449 -0.53 5.79 -35.83
CA LEU A 449 0.43 6.85 -35.48
C LEU A 449 1.46 6.36 -34.46
N SER A 450 1.87 5.09 -34.56
CA SER A 450 2.79 4.49 -33.64
C SER A 450 4.22 5.01 -33.75
N ARG A 451 4.92 5.03 -32.59
CA ARG A 451 6.34 5.36 -32.47
C ARG A 451 7.15 4.10 -32.20
N GLY A 452 8.29 3.95 -32.81
CA GLY A 452 9.24 2.89 -32.48
C GLY A 452 9.98 3.22 -31.19
N ILE A 453 9.81 2.39 -30.17
CA ILE A 453 10.47 2.54 -28.85
C ILE A 453 11.11 1.20 -28.49
N PRO A 454 12.42 1.17 -28.13
CA PRO A 454 13.09 -0.06 -27.70
C PRO A 454 12.64 -0.49 -26.31
N THR A 455 12.78 -1.80 -25.97
CA THR A 455 12.38 -2.35 -24.66
C THR A 455 12.91 -1.54 -23.49
N SER A 456 14.20 -1.20 -23.52
CA SER A 456 14.86 -0.47 -22.43
C SER A 456 14.19 0.88 -22.14
N SER A 457 13.85 1.66 -23.15
CA SER A 457 13.16 2.95 -22.99
C SER A 457 11.66 2.76 -22.73
N LEU A 458 11.05 1.69 -23.23
CA LEU A 458 9.65 1.38 -22.97
C LEU A 458 9.44 0.86 -21.53
N ALA A 459 10.31 0.01 -21.02
CA ALA A 459 10.27 -0.42 -19.62
C ALA A 459 10.40 0.75 -18.65
N ALA A 460 11.17 1.78 -19.01
CA ALA A 460 11.32 3.01 -18.23
C ALA A 460 10.05 3.89 -18.20
N VAL A 461 9.02 3.59 -18.98
CA VAL A 461 7.72 4.27 -18.84
C VAL A 461 7.15 4.09 -17.44
N PHE A 462 7.34 2.93 -16.88
CA PHE A 462 6.88 2.45 -15.59
C PHE A 462 5.71 3.28 -15.02
N PRO A 463 4.49 3.06 -15.54
CA PRO A 463 3.36 3.95 -15.29
C PRO A 463 2.63 3.63 -13.98
N PHE A 464 3.00 2.54 -13.30
CA PHE A 464 2.30 1.98 -12.12
C PHE A 464 2.64 2.76 -10.85
N VAL A 465 2.31 4.04 -10.83
CA VAL A 465 2.65 4.94 -9.73
C VAL A 465 1.39 5.48 -9.08
N SER A 466 1.25 5.26 -7.78
CA SER A 466 0.19 5.86 -6.96
C SER A 466 0.58 5.83 -5.49
N ASN A 467 0.16 6.85 -4.77
CA ASN A 467 0.34 6.97 -3.32
C ASN A 467 -0.93 6.57 -2.56
N ALA A 468 -1.96 6.06 -3.24
CA ALA A 468 -3.22 5.68 -2.62
C ALA A 468 -3.06 4.39 -1.81
N ILE A 469 -3.41 4.43 -0.53
CA ILE A 469 -3.53 3.26 0.34
C ILE A 469 -5.00 3.12 0.71
N VAL A 470 -5.68 2.16 0.12
CA VAL A 470 -7.10 1.93 0.31
C VAL A 470 -7.34 0.42 0.48
N ASP A 471 -7.42 -0.02 1.72
CA ASP A 471 -7.82 -1.39 2.06
C ASP A 471 -9.34 -1.46 2.21
N ASP A 472 -9.98 -2.52 1.70
CA ASP A 472 -11.43 -2.65 1.61
C ASP A 472 -12.16 -2.54 2.96
N LYS A 473 -11.54 -2.97 4.07
CA LYS A 473 -12.07 -2.88 5.45
C LYS A 473 -11.25 -1.95 6.33
N GLY A 474 -10.53 -1.02 5.71
CA GLY A 474 -9.60 -0.15 6.38
C GLY A 474 -10.28 0.85 7.34
N LEU A 475 -9.51 1.25 8.35
CA LEU A 475 -9.81 2.41 9.18
C LEU A 475 -9.17 3.66 8.53
N LEU A 476 -9.88 4.76 8.54
CA LEU A 476 -9.32 6.04 8.12
C LEU A 476 -8.27 6.50 9.15
N ILE A 477 -7.02 6.62 8.73
CA ILE A 477 -5.91 7.03 9.61
C ILE A 477 -5.29 8.37 9.24
N GLY A 478 -5.54 8.85 8.03
CA GLY A 478 -4.97 10.09 7.54
C GLY A 478 -5.25 10.32 6.06
N GLU A 479 -4.51 11.25 5.47
CA GLU A 479 -4.63 11.59 4.06
C GLU A 479 -3.27 11.80 3.40
N ASN A 480 -3.21 11.51 2.10
CA ASN A 480 -2.11 11.89 1.21
C ASN A 480 -2.71 12.21 -0.15
N LYS A 481 -3.24 13.43 -0.33
CA LYS A 481 -4.11 13.83 -1.45
C LYS A 481 -5.40 12.99 -1.59
N LEU A 482 -5.37 11.77 -1.11
CA LEU A 482 -6.49 10.84 -1.02
C LEU A 482 -6.60 10.34 0.42
N PRO A 483 -7.80 9.98 0.89
CA PRO A 483 -7.96 9.34 2.19
C PRO A 483 -7.18 8.02 2.26
N VAL A 484 -6.53 7.79 3.39
CA VAL A 484 -5.74 6.59 3.66
C VAL A 484 -6.53 5.66 4.57
N PHE A 485 -6.98 4.53 4.00
CA PHE A 485 -7.71 3.49 4.71
C PHE A 485 -6.81 2.25 4.90
N VAL A 486 -6.53 1.89 6.15
CA VAL A 486 -5.65 0.77 6.49
C VAL A 486 -6.39 -0.29 7.28
N ASP A 487 -6.38 -1.53 6.80
CA ASP A 487 -6.81 -2.70 7.56
C ASP A 487 -5.62 -3.37 8.26
N PHE A 488 -5.40 -3.03 9.53
CA PHE A 488 -4.34 -3.63 10.35
C PHE A 488 -4.50 -5.14 10.57
N ASN A 489 -5.67 -5.70 10.28
CA ASN A 489 -5.97 -7.12 10.41
C ASN A 489 -5.86 -7.89 9.08
N LYS A 490 -5.56 -7.21 8.00
CA LYS A 490 -5.36 -7.83 6.69
C LYS A 490 -4.29 -8.92 6.75
N ARG A 491 -4.57 -10.06 6.09
CA ARG A 491 -3.65 -11.19 5.97
C ARG A 491 -3.60 -11.65 4.52
N ASP A 492 -2.45 -11.44 3.91
CA ASP A 492 -2.10 -11.87 2.57
C ASP A 492 -0.58 -12.12 2.49
N ASP A 493 -0.05 -12.43 1.32
CA ASP A 493 1.37 -12.72 1.11
C ASP A 493 2.29 -11.53 1.48
N SER A 494 1.76 -10.31 1.49
CA SER A 494 2.49 -9.07 1.83
C SER A 494 2.22 -8.58 3.26
N HIS A 495 1.19 -9.08 3.96
CA HIS A 495 0.78 -8.67 5.29
C HIS A 495 0.75 -9.87 6.25
N LEU A 496 1.90 -10.19 6.84
CA LEU A 496 2.09 -11.36 7.69
C LEU A 496 1.83 -11.09 9.18
N SER A 497 1.79 -9.84 9.60
CA SER A 497 1.64 -9.41 10.99
C SER A 497 0.74 -8.18 11.09
N SER A 498 0.31 -7.81 12.30
CA SER A 498 -0.35 -6.53 12.60
C SER A 498 0.56 -5.58 13.38
N ASN A 499 1.74 -6.02 13.79
CA ASN A 499 2.60 -5.23 14.67
C ASN A 499 3.03 -3.93 14.00
N MET A 500 3.12 -2.87 14.79
CA MET A 500 3.47 -1.53 14.34
C MET A 500 4.58 -0.92 15.20
N ILE A 501 5.52 -0.27 14.56
CA ILE A 501 6.52 0.57 15.21
C ILE A 501 6.29 2.03 14.87
N VAL A 502 6.40 2.90 15.87
CA VAL A 502 6.24 4.35 15.74
C VAL A 502 7.50 5.05 16.21
N LEU A 503 8.14 5.77 15.32
CA LEU A 503 9.44 6.41 15.55
C LEU A 503 9.32 7.92 15.30
N GLY A 504 10.06 8.74 16.03
CA GLY A 504 10.16 10.17 15.77
C GLY A 504 10.62 10.98 16.96
N LYS A 505 11.20 12.15 16.71
CA LYS A 505 11.67 13.06 17.76
C LYS A 505 10.52 13.57 18.65
N PRO A 506 10.80 14.05 19.87
CA PRO A 506 9.80 14.69 20.73
C PRO A 506 9.06 15.82 20.01
N GLY A 507 7.74 15.91 20.22
CA GLY A 507 6.89 16.95 19.62
C GLY A 507 6.57 16.78 18.13
N SER A 508 6.98 15.68 17.49
CA SER A 508 6.69 15.40 16.07
C SER A 508 5.26 14.96 15.78
N GLY A 509 4.49 14.55 16.81
CA GLY A 509 3.11 14.09 16.67
C GLY A 509 2.87 12.62 16.95
N LYS A 510 3.89 11.86 17.41
CA LYS A 510 3.78 10.42 17.72
C LYS A 510 2.61 10.06 18.62
N SER A 511 2.61 10.62 19.86
CA SER A 511 1.57 10.30 20.86
C SER A 511 0.17 10.68 20.36
N TYR A 512 0.06 11.77 19.59
CA TYR A 512 -1.21 12.18 18.97
C TYR A 512 -1.71 11.12 17.97
N ALA A 513 -0.86 10.70 17.05
CA ALA A 513 -1.19 9.68 16.07
C ALA A 513 -1.53 8.32 16.73
N CYS A 514 -0.74 7.93 17.73
CA CYS A 514 -0.99 6.68 18.46
C CYS A 514 -2.31 6.71 19.22
N LYS A 515 -2.65 7.82 19.88
CA LYS A 515 -3.93 8.00 20.58
C LYS A 515 -5.10 7.91 19.59
N SER A 516 -4.98 8.55 18.41
CA SER A 516 -5.98 8.47 17.35
C SER A 516 -6.17 7.03 16.85
N ILE A 517 -5.10 6.35 16.50
CA ILE A 517 -5.16 4.95 16.03
C ILE A 517 -5.72 4.02 17.11
N ILE A 518 -5.31 4.19 18.38
CA ILE A 518 -5.80 3.40 19.51
C ILE A 518 -7.29 3.66 19.74
N ALA A 519 -7.78 4.91 19.65
CA ALA A 519 -9.20 5.24 19.76
C ALA A 519 -10.02 4.53 18.67
N HIS A 520 -9.54 4.58 17.43
CA HIS A 520 -10.19 3.88 16.31
C HIS A 520 -10.16 2.36 16.47
N LEU A 521 -9.06 1.79 16.93
CA LEU A 521 -8.98 0.34 17.19
C LEU A 521 -9.88 -0.06 18.37
N ALA A 522 -9.90 0.71 19.46
CA ALA A 522 -10.76 0.47 20.62
C ALA A 522 -12.25 0.47 20.25
N SER A 523 -12.67 1.35 19.33
CA SER A 523 -14.05 1.36 18.83
C SER A 523 -14.43 0.11 18.02
N CYS A 524 -13.46 -0.70 17.53
CA CYS A 524 -13.69 -1.90 16.71
C CYS A 524 -13.73 -3.21 17.51
N ASN A 525 -14.38 -3.25 18.67
CA ASN A 525 -14.45 -4.43 19.53
C ASN A 525 -13.07 -5.03 19.86
N THR A 526 -12.11 -4.18 20.15
CA THR A 526 -10.73 -4.55 20.46
C THR A 526 -10.46 -4.30 21.95
N ARG A 527 -9.75 -5.22 22.61
CA ARG A 527 -9.18 -4.99 23.94
C ARG A 527 -7.87 -4.22 23.80
N VAL A 528 -7.68 -3.20 24.61
CA VAL A 528 -6.51 -2.31 24.57
C VAL A 528 -5.78 -2.32 25.90
N PHE A 529 -4.50 -2.59 25.88
CA PHE A 529 -3.58 -2.49 27.00
C PHE A 529 -2.45 -1.53 26.64
N VAL A 530 -2.24 -0.51 27.48
CA VAL A 530 -1.19 0.49 27.27
C VAL A 530 -0.22 0.44 28.44
N LEU A 531 1.06 0.32 28.14
CA LEU A 531 2.15 0.56 29.11
C LEU A 531 2.58 2.02 28.95
N ASP A 532 2.28 2.85 29.94
CA ASP A 532 2.36 4.31 29.87
C ASP A 532 3.35 4.87 30.92
N PRO A 533 4.59 5.16 30.55
CA PRO A 533 5.57 5.72 31.48
C PRO A 533 5.44 7.24 31.68
N GLU A 534 4.74 7.95 30.81
CA GLU A 534 4.57 9.41 30.84
C GLU A 534 3.19 9.88 31.32
N SER A 535 2.26 8.92 31.60
CA SER A 535 0.87 9.20 32.00
C SER A 535 0.06 10.03 30.98
N GLU A 536 0.27 9.74 29.69
CA GLU A 536 -0.36 10.47 28.58
C GLU A 536 -1.71 9.88 28.12
N TYR A 537 -1.99 8.60 28.39
CA TYR A 537 -3.17 7.88 27.87
C TYR A 537 -4.33 7.82 28.86
N GLY A 538 -4.16 8.40 30.05
CA GLY A 538 -5.14 8.32 31.13
C GLY A 538 -6.52 8.86 30.77
N LYS A 539 -6.58 10.05 30.14
CA LYS A 539 -7.83 10.69 29.72
C LYS A 539 -8.55 9.88 28.65
N LEU A 540 -7.84 9.41 27.63
CA LEU A 540 -8.38 8.55 26.58
C LEU A 540 -8.99 7.28 27.17
N CYS A 541 -8.27 6.61 28.07
CA CYS A 541 -8.75 5.41 28.74
C CYS A 541 -10.05 5.67 29.52
N GLN A 542 -10.11 6.74 30.32
CA GLN A 542 -11.29 7.10 31.10
C GLN A 542 -12.51 7.41 30.21
N ASN A 543 -12.31 8.11 29.10
CA ASN A 543 -13.37 8.43 28.13
C ASN A 543 -13.93 7.18 27.45
N PHE A 544 -13.14 6.11 27.31
CA PHE A 544 -13.62 4.79 26.86
C PHE A 544 -14.14 3.89 27.99
N GLY A 545 -14.40 4.41 29.21
CA GLY A 545 -14.86 3.62 30.34
C GLY A 545 -13.82 2.62 30.86
N GLY A 546 -12.57 2.79 30.47
CA GLY A 546 -11.45 1.95 30.86
C GLY A 546 -10.88 2.29 32.23
N LYS A 547 -9.82 1.59 32.63
CA LYS A 547 -9.20 1.72 33.95
C LYS A 547 -7.73 2.09 33.86
N VAL A 548 -7.36 3.15 34.56
CA VAL A 548 -5.96 3.56 34.74
C VAL A 548 -5.44 2.97 36.04
N LEU A 549 -4.34 2.25 35.96
CA LEU A 549 -3.72 1.51 37.06
C LEU A 549 -2.34 2.12 37.40
N ASP A 550 -2.24 2.86 38.49
CA ASP A 550 -0.96 3.35 39.02
C ASP A 550 -0.18 2.15 39.61
N VAL A 551 0.75 1.63 38.85
CA VAL A 551 1.54 0.43 39.19
C VAL A 551 2.58 0.67 40.28
N SER A 552 2.80 1.92 40.68
CA SER A 552 3.70 2.29 41.75
C SER A 552 3.12 2.03 43.17
N SER A 553 1.78 1.92 43.26
CA SER A 553 1.08 1.80 44.51
C SER A 553 0.20 0.56 44.58
N GLY A 554 0.17 -0.13 45.75
CA GLY A 554 -0.75 -1.26 45.95
C GLY A 554 -2.23 -0.87 46.06
N LYS A 555 -2.61 0.40 45.79
CA LYS A 555 -3.99 0.88 45.88
C LYS A 555 -4.94 0.21 44.92
N PHE A 556 -4.46 -0.22 43.77
CA PHE A 556 -5.23 -0.85 42.69
C PHE A 556 -5.22 -2.38 42.69
N GLY A 557 -4.56 -2.97 43.69
CA GLY A 557 -4.50 -4.40 43.87
C GLY A 557 -3.09 -4.92 44.08
N ILE A 558 -3.02 -6.03 44.80
CA ILE A 558 -1.77 -6.77 45.00
C ILE A 558 -1.62 -7.78 43.87
N ILE A 559 -0.43 -7.86 43.27
CA ILE A 559 -0.06 -8.97 42.41
C ILE A 559 0.83 -9.91 43.22
N ASN A 560 0.28 -11.00 43.71
CA ASN A 560 1.05 -12.00 44.43
C ASN A 560 1.93 -12.80 43.45
N PRO A 561 3.27 -12.74 43.55
CA PRO A 561 4.15 -13.52 42.67
C PRO A 561 3.95 -15.03 42.79
N PHE A 562 3.47 -15.53 43.92
CA PHE A 562 3.22 -16.96 44.13
C PHE A 562 1.91 -17.45 43.53
N HIS A 563 1.08 -16.57 43.01
CA HIS A 563 -0.16 -16.97 42.37
C HIS A 563 0.09 -17.59 41.00
N ILE A 564 -0.10 -18.89 40.85
CA ILE A 564 0.06 -19.61 39.61
C ILE A 564 -1.05 -19.20 38.65
N ILE A 565 -0.71 -18.56 37.54
CA ILE A 565 -1.65 -18.17 36.51
C ILE A 565 -1.71 -19.31 35.49
N GLN A 566 -2.88 -19.97 35.38
CA GLN A 566 -3.07 -21.12 34.48
C GLN A 566 -3.13 -20.69 33.01
N SER A 567 -2.39 -21.38 32.16
CA SER A 567 -2.55 -21.36 30.72
C SER A 567 -3.61 -22.41 30.33
N LYS A 568 -4.61 -22.01 29.54
CA LYS A 568 -5.72 -22.91 29.11
C LYS A 568 -5.44 -23.73 27.86
N ASP A 569 -4.23 -23.71 27.32
CA ASP A 569 -3.91 -24.44 26.07
C ASP A 569 -3.97 -25.99 26.20
N ASP A 570 -4.27 -26.52 27.38
CA ASP A 570 -4.20 -27.95 27.69
C ASP A 570 -5.56 -28.60 28.05
N GLU A 571 -6.65 -28.35 27.29
CA GLU A 571 -7.88 -29.13 27.47
C GLU A 571 -7.72 -30.64 27.09
N ASN A 572 -6.64 -31.04 26.41
CA ASN A 572 -6.39 -32.39 25.95
C ASN A 572 -5.11 -33.07 26.49
N SER A 573 -4.32 -32.41 27.31
CA SER A 573 -3.21 -33.01 28.01
C SER A 573 -3.51 -33.05 29.52
N ASP A 574 -3.05 -34.07 30.23
CA ASP A 574 -3.05 -34.14 31.71
C ASP A 574 -2.16 -33.05 32.36
N GLY A 575 -2.17 -31.88 31.80
CA GLY A 575 -1.29 -30.71 31.78
C GLY A 575 -1.08 -29.94 33.08
N THR A 576 -1.33 -30.55 34.21
CA THR A 576 -1.11 -29.97 35.55
C THR A 576 0.36 -29.80 35.92
N SER A 577 1.26 -30.63 35.37
CA SER A 577 2.70 -30.55 35.69
C SER A 577 3.42 -29.38 35.00
N ASN A 578 2.98 -28.94 33.82
CA ASN A 578 3.73 -27.95 33.02
C ASN A 578 3.58 -26.53 33.59
N ASP A 579 2.36 -26.11 33.99
CA ASP A 579 2.11 -24.79 34.56
C ASP A 579 2.84 -24.56 35.90
N TYR A 580 2.92 -25.61 36.72
CA TYR A 580 3.62 -25.57 38.00
C TYR A 580 5.12 -25.36 37.83
N PHE A 581 5.78 -26.15 36.98
CA PHE A 581 7.22 -26.01 36.73
C PHE A 581 7.56 -24.71 36.00
N ALA A 582 6.75 -24.30 35.04
CA ALA A 582 6.91 -23.00 34.36
C ALA A 582 6.78 -21.83 35.36
N HIS A 583 5.91 -21.97 36.34
CA HIS A 583 5.75 -20.95 37.37
C HIS A 583 6.92 -20.92 38.37
N LEU A 584 7.50 -22.08 38.76
CA LEU A 584 8.70 -22.09 39.57
C LEU A 584 9.89 -21.43 38.84
N GLN A 585 10.04 -21.69 37.55
CA GLN A 585 11.05 -21.03 36.73
C GLN A 585 10.82 -19.51 36.68
N PHE A 586 9.57 -19.06 36.50
CA PHE A 586 9.22 -17.64 36.57
C PHE A 586 9.57 -17.02 37.95
N LEU A 587 9.32 -17.74 39.07
CA LEU A 587 9.67 -17.26 40.40
C LEU A 587 11.18 -17.13 40.57
N GLU A 588 11.98 -18.04 40.05
CA GLU A 588 13.45 -17.91 40.06
C GLU A 588 13.89 -16.63 39.32
N GLU A 589 13.32 -16.33 38.17
CA GLU A 589 13.59 -15.08 37.43
C GLU A 589 13.15 -13.86 38.26
N PHE A 590 11.98 -13.89 38.87
CA PHE A 590 11.49 -12.84 39.73
C PHE A 590 12.44 -12.59 40.91
N TYR A 591 12.93 -13.65 41.59
CA TYR A 591 13.87 -13.52 42.67
C TYR A 591 15.19 -12.90 42.23
N ARG A 592 15.72 -13.28 41.10
CA ARG A 592 16.94 -12.68 40.51
C ARG A 592 16.80 -11.17 40.32
N VAL A 593 15.60 -10.73 39.96
CA VAL A 593 15.29 -9.31 39.74
C VAL A 593 15.15 -8.54 41.07
N VAL A 594 14.36 -9.08 42.02
CA VAL A 594 14.02 -8.35 43.23
C VAL A 594 14.99 -8.52 44.39
N LEU A 595 15.94 -9.47 44.28
CA LEU A 595 16.98 -9.76 45.27
C LEU A 595 18.40 -9.58 44.66
N PRO A 596 18.77 -8.39 44.15
CA PRO A 596 20.06 -8.19 43.56
C PRO A 596 21.20 -8.45 44.51
N GLY A 597 22.24 -9.19 44.06
CA GLY A 597 23.40 -9.54 44.85
C GLY A 597 23.23 -10.76 45.78
N ILE A 598 22.08 -11.46 45.67
CA ILE A 598 21.95 -12.77 46.34
C ILE A 598 22.92 -13.78 45.75
N ASN A 599 23.63 -14.54 46.61
CA ASN A 599 24.52 -15.58 46.12
C ASN A 599 23.73 -16.80 45.61
N SER A 600 24.36 -17.59 44.73
CA SER A 600 23.72 -18.74 44.10
C SER A 600 23.19 -19.76 45.08
N ASP A 601 23.91 -20.01 46.16
CA ASP A 601 23.54 -21.03 47.15
C ASP A 601 22.29 -20.61 47.94
N SER A 602 22.20 -19.32 48.34
CA SER A 602 21.01 -18.76 48.99
C SER A 602 19.83 -18.72 48.02
N LEU A 603 20.04 -18.47 46.72
CA LEU A 603 18.97 -18.50 45.72
C LEU A 603 18.45 -19.92 45.52
N GLU A 604 19.33 -20.91 45.43
CA GLU A 604 18.94 -22.31 45.28
C GLU A 604 18.18 -22.82 46.54
N LEU A 605 18.64 -22.40 47.72
CA LEU A 605 17.92 -22.67 48.95
C LEU A 605 16.54 -22.03 49.00
N LEU A 606 16.40 -20.78 48.48
CA LEU A 606 15.12 -20.09 48.32
C LEU A 606 14.17 -20.82 47.39
N ASN A 607 14.68 -21.34 46.27
CA ASN A 607 13.90 -22.13 45.33
C ASN A 607 13.37 -23.41 45.98
N LYS A 608 14.20 -24.12 46.75
CA LYS A 608 13.80 -25.32 47.51
C LYS A 608 12.73 -24.98 48.54
N LEU A 609 12.92 -23.92 49.33
CA LEU A 609 11.94 -23.46 50.30
C LEU A 609 10.61 -23.02 49.66
N THR A 610 10.66 -22.41 48.49
CA THR A 610 9.47 -22.05 47.72
C THR A 610 8.71 -23.28 47.28
N GLN A 611 9.41 -24.34 46.81
CA GLN A 611 8.77 -25.61 46.48
C GLN A 611 8.13 -26.26 47.71
N GLU A 612 8.86 -26.32 48.82
CA GLU A 612 8.33 -26.82 50.10
C GLU A 612 7.10 -26.03 50.58
N LEU A 613 7.11 -24.71 50.36
CA LEU A 613 6.01 -23.82 50.69
C LEU A 613 4.74 -24.18 49.92
N TYR A 614 4.86 -24.48 48.62
CA TYR A 614 3.74 -24.96 47.80
C TYR A 614 3.24 -26.33 48.29
N GLU A 615 4.16 -27.26 48.60
CA GLU A 615 3.81 -28.58 49.13
C GLU A 615 3.06 -28.49 50.46
N LYS A 616 3.50 -27.62 51.40
CA LYS A 616 2.78 -27.34 52.67
C LYS A 616 1.36 -26.77 52.44
N LYS A 617 1.13 -26.06 51.31
CA LYS A 617 -0.21 -25.58 50.93
C LYS A 617 -1.00 -26.63 50.11
N GLY A 618 -0.45 -27.85 49.91
CA GLY A 618 -1.07 -28.90 49.10
C GLY A 618 -1.02 -28.68 47.59
N ILE A 619 -0.14 -27.78 47.12
CA ILE A 619 0.06 -27.47 45.72
C ILE A 619 1.29 -28.23 45.22
N THR A 620 1.08 -29.18 44.31
CA THR A 620 2.12 -30.00 43.69
C THR A 620 1.97 -29.97 42.18
N ALA A 621 2.93 -30.57 41.47
CA ALA A 621 2.85 -30.72 40.01
C ALA A 621 1.58 -31.42 39.49
N TYR A 622 0.90 -32.19 40.37
CA TYR A 622 -0.33 -32.96 40.04
C TYR A 622 -1.63 -32.27 40.50
N THR A 623 -1.52 -31.10 41.16
CA THR A 623 -2.70 -30.41 41.69
C THR A 623 -3.48 -29.72 40.58
N LYS A 624 -4.78 -30.04 40.45
CA LYS A 624 -5.68 -29.33 39.55
C LYS A 624 -6.05 -27.96 40.13
N LEU A 625 -5.43 -26.90 39.65
CA LEU A 625 -5.57 -25.54 40.22
C LEU A 625 -6.84 -24.83 39.78
N LYS A 626 -7.64 -25.42 38.88
CA LYS A 626 -8.90 -24.84 38.36
C LYS A 626 -9.92 -24.67 39.52
N GLY A 627 -10.26 -23.38 39.77
CA GLY A 627 -11.26 -23.04 40.79
C GLY A 627 -10.72 -22.64 42.18
N TYR A 628 -9.41 -22.70 42.39
CA TYR A 628 -8.85 -22.19 43.64
C TYR A 628 -8.92 -20.66 43.73
N SER A 629 -9.27 -20.11 44.87
CA SER A 629 -9.28 -18.67 45.12
C SER A 629 -7.86 -18.12 45.23
N ALA A 630 -7.69 -16.81 45.03
CA ALA A 630 -6.39 -16.15 45.16
C ALA A 630 -5.78 -16.27 46.57
N GLU A 631 -6.61 -16.50 47.59
CA GLU A 631 -6.23 -16.66 49.00
C GLU A 631 -5.56 -18.02 49.26
N PHE A 632 -5.75 -18.98 48.38
CA PHE A 632 -5.19 -20.33 48.53
C PHE A 632 -3.66 -20.35 48.34
N TYR A 633 -3.13 -19.42 47.54
CA TYR A 633 -1.71 -19.36 47.21
C TYR A 633 -0.86 -18.79 48.34
N PRO A 634 0.40 -19.30 48.51
CA PRO A 634 1.34 -18.75 49.49
C PRO A 634 1.56 -17.26 49.34
N THR A 635 2.03 -16.60 50.39
CA THR A 635 2.41 -15.21 50.43
C THR A 635 3.86 -15.05 50.89
N PHE A 636 4.42 -13.83 50.77
CA PHE A 636 5.73 -13.55 51.39
C PHE A 636 5.74 -13.70 52.89
N ASN A 637 4.62 -13.54 53.60
CA ASN A 637 4.53 -13.85 54.99
C ASN A 637 4.73 -15.34 55.26
N ASP A 638 4.06 -16.21 54.49
CA ASP A 638 4.18 -17.65 54.63
C ASP A 638 5.63 -18.10 54.37
N LEU A 639 6.29 -17.50 53.33
CA LEU A 639 7.69 -17.76 53.04
C LEU A 639 8.63 -17.30 54.18
N ALA A 640 8.37 -16.12 54.76
CA ALA A 640 9.18 -15.60 55.86
C ALA A 640 9.08 -16.50 57.08
N TYR A 641 7.85 -16.96 57.43
CA TYR A 641 7.65 -17.92 58.53
C TYR A 641 8.40 -19.23 58.29
N LEU A 642 8.37 -19.78 57.05
CA LEU A 642 9.07 -20.99 56.73
C LEU A 642 10.60 -20.83 56.85
N ILE A 643 11.14 -19.68 56.45
CA ILE A 643 12.56 -19.37 56.56
C ILE A 643 12.97 -19.26 58.02
N ASP A 644 12.15 -18.60 58.86
CA ASP A 644 12.42 -18.46 60.29
C ASP A 644 12.33 -19.83 60.99
N GLU A 645 11.33 -20.70 60.71
CA GLU A 645 11.18 -22.05 61.17
C GLU A 645 12.41 -22.92 60.81
N ARG A 646 12.87 -22.85 59.57
CA ARG A 646 14.05 -23.61 59.12
C ARG A 646 15.35 -23.11 59.75
N ARG A 647 15.48 -21.80 59.98
CA ARG A 647 16.68 -21.24 60.62
C ARG A 647 16.84 -21.72 62.05
N GLU A 648 15.72 -21.92 62.78
CA GLU A 648 15.74 -22.44 64.13
C GLU A 648 16.07 -23.94 64.18
N SER A 649 15.64 -24.71 63.22
CA SER A 649 15.85 -26.16 63.14
C SER A 649 17.13 -26.60 62.42
N GLU A 650 17.80 -25.70 61.69
CA GLU A 650 18.97 -26.04 60.87
C GLU A 650 20.21 -26.25 61.75
N THR A 651 20.87 -27.39 61.55
CA THR A 651 22.08 -27.76 62.25
C THR A 651 23.37 -27.44 61.50
N ASP A 652 23.32 -27.36 60.15
CA ASP A 652 24.45 -27.00 59.35
C ASP A 652 24.68 -25.48 59.39
N GLU A 653 25.91 -25.09 59.80
CA GLU A 653 26.31 -23.71 60.00
C GLU A 653 26.29 -22.91 58.68
N TYR A 654 26.64 -23.56 57.55
CA TYR A 654 26.62 -22.95 56.24
C TYR A 654 25.19 -22.62 55.78
N ASN A 655 24.28 -23.59 55.87
CA ASN A 655 22.88 -23.40 55.53
C ASN A 655 22.21 -22.38 56.48
N ARG A 656 22.55 -22.36 57.76
CA ARG A 656 22.10 -21.35 58.71
C ARG A 656 22.55 -19.95 58.29
N GLY A 657 23.78 -19.81 57.76
CA GLY A 657 24.29 -18.56 57.16
C GLY A 657 23.45 -18.09 55.98
N CYS A 658 23.14 -18.99 55.05
CA CYS A 658 22.26 -18.72 53.90
C CYS A 658 20.84 -18.30 54.33
N LEU A 659 20.25 -19.00 55.34
CA LEU A 659 18.93 -18.64 55.86
C LEU A 659 18.90 -17.26 56.52
N LYS A 660 19.97 -16.84 57.22
CA LYS A 660 20.12 -15.50 57.74
C LYS A 660 20.14 -14.44 56.66
N VAL A 661 20.82 -14.69 55.56
CA VAL A 661 20.83 -13.83 54.38
C VAL A 661 19.40 -13.72 53.83
N LEU A 662 18.70 -14.82 53.63
CA LEU A 662 17.34 -14.86 53.13
C LEU A 662 16.37 -14.11 54.05
N THR A 663 16.47 -14.28 55.41
CA THR A 663 15.64 -13.50 56.36
C THR A 663 15.78 -12.00 56.13
N ASN A 664 17.01 -11.51 55.91
CA ASN A 664 17.26 -10.08 55.66
C ASN A 664 16.69 -9.60 54.31
N TYR A 665 16.79 -10.41 53.26
CA TYR A 665 16.25 -10.05 51.97
C TYR A 665 14.72 -10.08 51.96
N ILE A 666 14.08 -11.13 52.53
CA ILE A 666 12.63 -11.33 52.51
C ILE A 666 11.91 -10.38 53.47
N ALA A 667 12.59 -9.84 54.49
CA ALA A 667 12.04 -8.83 55.41
C ALA A 667 11.46 -7.59 54.70
N LYS A 668 11.92 -7.27 53.49
CA LYS A 668 11.40 -6.14 52.68
C LYS A 668 9.97 -6.39 52.15
N PHE A 669 9.57 -7.64 52.03
CA PHE A 669 8.31 -8.07 51.39
C PHE A 669 7.25 -8.51 52.39
N ARG A 670 7.61 -8.97 53.56
CA ARG A 670 6.68 -9.37 54.63
C ARG A 670 5.89 -8.20 55.17
N ARG A 671 4.83 -8.45 55.90
CA ARG A 671 3.99 -7.42 56.56
C ARG A 671 4.83 -6.40 57.29
N GLY A 672 4.66 -5.11 57.03
CA GLY A 672 5.45 -4.02 57.56
C GLY A 672 6.76 -3.73 56.79
N GLY A 673 7.14 -4.55 55.83
CA GLY A 673 8.26 -4.29 54.92
C GLY A 673 7.88 -3.27 53.83
N ARG A 674 8.87 -2.59 53.27
CA ARG A 674 8.70 -1.46 52.34
C ARG A 674 7.94 -1.82 51.04
N TYR A 675 7.96 -3.09 50.65
CA TYR A 675 7.31 -3.57 49.42
C TYR A 675 6.09 -4.47 49.69
N SER A 676 5.67 -4.60 50.94
CA SER A 676 4.56 -5.47 51.32
C SER A 676 3.23 -5.11 50.64
N ASN A 677 3.01 -3.84 50.39
CA ASN A 677 1.76 -3.36 49.74
C ASN A 677 1.67 -3.69 48.25
N LEU A 678 2.76 -4.10 47.60
CA LEU A 678 2.79 -4.43 46.18
C LEU A 678 2.57 -5.93 45.94
N TRP A 679 3.20 -6.79 46.77
CA TRP A 679 3.34 -8.22 46.46
C TRP A 679 2.93 -9.17 47.57
N ASN A 680 2.69 -8.69 48.78
CA ASN A 680 2.38 -9.55 49.92
C ASN A 680 0.90 -9.58 50.24
N GLY A 681 0.26 -10.70 49.96
CA GLY A 681 -1.18 -10.93 50.17
C GLY A 681 -1.79 -11.70 49.01
N ALA A 682 -3.06 -11.99 49.08
CA ALA A 682 -3.79 -12.60 47.98
C ALA A 682 -3.85 -11.64 46.77
N THR A 683 -3.73 -12.17 45.56
CA THR A 683 -3.87 -11.38 44.34
C THR A 683 -5.27 -10.77 44.28
N SER A 684 -5.35 -9.47 44.43
CA SER A 684 -6.57 -8.68 44.24
C SER A 684 -6.59 -7.95 42.91
N PHE A 685 -5.47 -7.96 42.15
CA PHE A 685 -5.34 -7.40 40.83
C PHE A 685 -6.06 -8.31 39.82
N ASN A 686 -7.23 -7.91 39.36
CA ASN A 686 -8.01 -8.66 38.36
C ASN A 686 -8.86 -7.67 37.56
N PRO A 687 -8.24 -6.82 36.74
CA PRO A 687 -8.96 -5.89 35.90
C PRO A 687 -9.71 -6.65 34.80
N ARG A 688 -10.99 -6.32 34.60
CA ARG A 688 -11.87 -6.94 33.59
C ARG A 688 -12.20 -6.00 32.44
N GLU A 689 -11.81 -4.75 32.56
CA GLU A 689 -12.06 -3.71 31.58
C GLU A 689 -11.39 -4.02 30.25
N ASN A 690 -12.00 -3.57 29.18
CA ASN A 690 -11.46 -3.79 27.83
C ASN A 690 -10.39 -2.77 27.45
N PHE A 691 -10.31 -1.63 28.14
CA PHE A 691 -9.26 -0.65 27.97
C PHE A 691 -8.55 -0.42 29.34
N ILE A 692 -7.27 -0.78 29.38
CA ILE A 692 -6.46 -0.68 30.60
C ILE A 692 -5.17 0.06 30.28
N VAL A 693 -4.87 1.07 31.08
CA VAL A 693 -3.60 1.78 31.07
C VAL A 693 -2.82 1.47 32.34
N PHE A 694 -1.61 0.96 32.18
CA PHE A 694 -0.65 0.76 33.26
C PHE A 694 0.23 1.99 33.35
N ASP A 695 -0.02 2.85 34.32
CA ASP A 695 0.74 4.08 34.56
C ASP A 695 2.02 3.76 35.36
N PHE A 696 3.17 3.87 34.71
CA PHE A 696 4.50 3.64 35.27
C PHE A 696 5.20 4.93 35.73
N GLN A 697 4.62 6.12 35.53
CA GLN A 697 5.29 7.40 35.73
C GLN A 697 5.93 7.54 37.11
N LYS A 698 5.17 7.33 38.17
CA LYS A 698 5.69 7.46 39.55
C LYS A 698 6.71 6.37 39.89
N LEU A 699 6.54 5.17 39.32
CA LEU A 699 7.45 4.05 39.57
C LEU A 699 8.82 4.31 38.96
N LEU A 700 8.88 4.83 37.75
CA LEU A 700 10.12 5.16 37.05
C LEU A 700 10.78 6.43 37.59
N ALA A 701 9.99 7.42 38.03
CA ALA A 701 10.49 8.65 38.64
C ALA A 701 11.26 8.37 39.97
N ASN A 702 10.88 7.35 40.73
CA ASN A 702 11.51 6.99 42.00
C ASN A 702 12.88 6.33 41.86
N LYS A 703 13.40 6.12 40.69
CA LYS A 703 14.70 5.47 40.37
C LYS A 703 14.97 4.14 41.10
N ASN A 704 13.90 3.51 41.66
CA ASN A 704 14.00 2.21 42.29
C ASN A 704 13.88 1.10 41.25
N SER A 705 14.96 0.79 40.57
CA SER A 705 15.01 -0.18 39.49
C SER A 705 14.52 -1.58 39.89
N ILE A 706 14.70 -1.97 41.17
CA ILE A 706 14.29 -3.30 41.68
C ILE A 706 12.77 -3.45 41.62
N VAL A 707 12.04 -2.45 42.14
CA VAL A 707 10.58 -2.49 42.17
C VAL A 707 10.02 -2.32 40.79
N ALA A 708 10.61 -1.42 40.00
CA ALA A 708 10.19 -1.22 38.61
C ALA A 708 10.29 -2.52 37.80
N ASN A 709 11.41 -3.22 37.92
CA ASN A 709 11.64 -4.48 37.19
C ASN A 709 10.73 -5.60 37.66
N GLY A 710 10.57 -5.76 38.99
CA GLY A 710 9.71 -6.80 39.54
C GLY A 710 8.25 -6.58 39.16
N GLN A 711 7.77 -5.33 39.22
CA GLN A 711 6.39 -4.98 38.86
C GLN A 711 6.15 -5.14 37.35
N MET A 712 7.11 -4.71 36.54
CA MET A 712 7.06 -4.88 35.09
C MET A 712 7.00 -6.37 34.69
N LEU A 713 7.83 -7.20 35.28
CA LEU A 713 7.84 -8.64 35.04
C LEU A 713 6.47 -9.28 35.34
N LEU A 714 5.85 -8.90 36.44
CA LEU A 714 4.52 -9.40 36.84
C LEU A 714 3.42 -8.95 35.88
N ILE A 715 3.42 -7.67 35.47
CA ILE A 715 2.44 -7.12 34.52
C ILE A 715 2.59 -7.77 33.16
N VAL A 716 3.81 -7.94 32.71
CA VAL A 716 4.15 -8.60 31.47
C VAL A 716 3.64 -10.04 31.44
N LYS A 717 3.86 -10.78 32.53
CA LYS A 717 3.36 -12.15 32.68
C LYS A 717 1.82 -12.19 32.68
N TRP A 718 1.20 -11.22 33.31
CA TRP A 718 -0.25 -11.08 33.28
C TRP A 718 -0.76 -10.80 31.85
N LEU A 719 -0.10 -9.91 31.11
CA LEU A 719 -0.45 -9.61 29.72
C LEU A 719 -0.34 -10.84 28.79
N GLU A 720 0.72 -11.65 28.95
CA GLU A 720 0.83 -12.92 28.20
C GLU A 720 -0.40 -13.81 28.39
N ASN A 721 -0.85 -13.94 29.63
CA ASN A 721 -2.04 -14.74 29.91
C ASN A 721 -3.31 -14.13 29.34
N GLU A 722 -3.47 -12.79 29.38
CA GLU A 722 -4.63 -12.13 28.77
C GLU A 722 -4.67 -12.28 27.26
N VAL A 723 -3.50 -12.31 26.61
CA VAL A 723 -3.39 -12.61 25.18
C VAL A 723 -3.89 -14.03 24.85
N VAL A 724 -3.48 -15.03 25.64
CA VAL A 724 -3.95 -16.41 25.47
C VAL A 724 -5.45 -16.52 25.77
N ARG A 725 -5.91 -15.92 26.85
CA ARG A 725 -7.34 -15.89 27.22
C ARG A 725 -8.23 -15.27 26.15
N ASN A 726 -7.73 -14.26 25.43
CA ASN A 726 -8.50 -13.66 24.35
C ASN A 726 -8.77 -14.66 23.21
N LYS A 727 -7.79 -15.49 22.88
CA LYS A 727 -7.96 -16.55 21.87
C LYS A 727 -8.97 -17.61 22.31
N ASP A 728 -8.88 -18.06 23.57
CA ASP A 728 -9.83 -19.02 24.13
C ASP A 728 -11.26 -18.47 24.12
N TYR A 729 -11.38 -17.19 24.47
CA TYR A 729 -12.65 -16.46 24.39
C TYR A 729 -13.19 -16.48 22.96
N ASN A 730 -12.37 -16.14 21.95
CA ASN A 730 -12.76 -16.16 20.55
C ASN A 730 -13.23 -17.53 20.08
N LYS A 731 -12.55 -18.60 20.51
CA LYS A 731 -12.96 -19.99 20.21
C LYS A 731 -14.29 -20.35 20.88
N LEU A 732 -14.47 -20.00 22.15
CA LEU A 732 -15.66 -20.34 22.94
C LEU A 732 -16.92 -19.69 22.38
N TYR A 733 -16.84 -18.39 22.10
CA TYR A 733 -17.99 -17.59 21.64
C TYR A 733 -18.07 -17.46 20.11
N ARG A 734 -17.14 -18.05 19.36
CA ARG A 734 -17.04 -17.98 17.90
C ARG A 734 -17.01 -16.54 17.38
N VAL A 735 -16.30 -15.67 18.10
CA VAL A 735 -16.11 -14.27 17.75
C VAL A 735 -14.66 -13.99 17.34
N SER A 736 -14.39 -12.83 16.74
CA SER A 736 -13.03 -12.40 16.35
C SER A 736 -12.66 -11.10 17.08
N ARG A 737 -12.70 -11.12 18.42
CA ARG A 737 -12.28 -10.00 19.23
C ARG A 737 -10.76 -9.83 19.14
N LYS A 738 -10.31 -8.64 18.76
CA LYS A 738 -8.89 -8.31 18.65
C LYS A 738 -8.31 -7.83 19.98
N LEU A 739 -6.98 -7.80 20.04
CA LEU A 739 -6.26 -7.33 21.22
C LEU A 739 -5.08 -6.46 20.77
N VAL A 740 -4.90 -5.32 21.40
CA VAL A 740 -3.78 -4.41 21.17
C VAL A 740 -3.00 -4.22 22.47
N VAL A 741 -1.68 -4.35 22.37
CA VAL A 741 -0.74 -3.95 23.43
C VAL A 741 0.08 -2.80 22.89
N ALA A 742 -0.07 -1.61 23.46
CA ALA A 742 0.72 -0.44 23.12
C ALA A 742 1.78 -0.19 24.21
N VAL A 743 3.01 0.01 23.79
CA VAL A 743 4.13 0.31 24.70
C VAL A 743 4.68 1.68 24.33
N ASP A 744 4.35 2.67 25.14
CA ASP A 744 4.88 4.01 24.93
C ASP A 744 6.28 4.13 25.52
N GLU A 745 7.07 5.02 24.93
CA GLU A 745 8.49 5.21 25.28
C GLU A 745 9.21 3.88 25.49
N THR A 746 9.09 3.00 24.50
CA THR A 746 9.61 1.61 24.55
C THR A 746 11.06 1.53 24.98
N HIS A 747 11.86 2.57 24.72
CA HIS A 747 13.25 2.65 25.15
C HIS A 747 13.42 2.56 26.67
N LEU A 748 12.46 2.99 27.46
CA LEU A 748 12.50 2.87 28.94
C LEU A 748 12.37 1.42 29.40
N PHE A 749 11.85 0.54 28.52
CA PHE A 749 11.73 -0.90 28.74
C PHE A 749 12.85 -1.72 28.07
N ILE A 750 13.72 -1.07 27.30
CA ILE A 750 14.85 -1.69 26.55
C ILE A 750 16.20 -1.28 27.16
N ASP A 751 16.30 -1.10 28.45
CA ASP A 751 17.57 -0.78 29.11
C ASP A 751 18.34 -2.10 29.42
N GLU A 752 19.70 -2.06 29.36
CA GLU A 752 20.57 -3.17 29.83
C GLU A 752 20.28 -3.63 31.25
N LYS A 753 19.75 -2.71 32.06
CA LYS A 753 19.28 -3.00 33.41
C LYS A 753 18.00 -3.86 33.42
N TYR A 754 17.35 -4.04 32.26
CA TYR A 754 16.02 -4.69 32.15
C TYR A 754 15.95 -5.72 31.00
N PRO A 755 16.91 -6.66 30.86
CA PRO A 755 16.96 -7.60 29.74
C PRO A 755 15.68 -8.43 29.59
N ILE A 756 14.98 -8.65 30.68
CA ILE A 756 13.73 -9.44 30.73
C ILE A 756 12.60 -8.73 29.98
N ALA A 757 12.48 -7.40 30.12
CA ALA A 757 11.43 -6.65 29.43
C ALA A 757 11.63 -6.70 27.91
N LEU A 758 12.87 -6.57 27.43
CA LEU A 758 13.18 -6.67 26.01
C LEU A 758 12.93 -8.08 25.44
N ASP A 759 13.32 -9.12 26.17
CA ASP A 759 13.07 -10.51 25.79
C ASP A 759 11.58 -10.82 25.71
N PHE A 760 10.82 -10.26 26.63
CA PHE A 760 9.37 -10.37 26.59
C PHE A 760 8.77 -9.65 25.38
N LEU A 761 9.11 -8.38 25.13
CA LEU A 761 8.60 -7.63 23.99
C LEU A 761 8.91 -8.34 22.68
N ALA A 762 10.14 -8.85 22.53
CA ALA A 762 10.54 -9.63 21.35
C ALA A 762 9.77 -10.95 21.22
N SER A 763 9.53 -11.64 22.33
CA SER A 763 8.72 -12.87 22.37
C SER A 763 7.25 -12.57 22.07
N LEU A 764 6.68 -11.55 22.71
CA LEU A 764 5.31 -11.11 22.47
C LEU A 764 5.10 -10.75 21.01
N ALA A 765 5.98 -9.93 20.44
CA ALA A 765 5.91 -9.50 19.03
C ALA A 765 5.83 -10.68 18.06
N LYS A 766 6.62 -11.74 18.31
CA LYS A 766 6.62 -12.96 17.49
C LYS A 766 5.36 -13.80 17.65
N ARG A 767 4.80 -13.83 18.84
CA ARG A 767 3.70 -14.75 19.22
C ARG A 767 2.32 -14.12 19.07
N ILE A 768 2.17 -12.81 19.31
CA ILE A 768 0.89 -12.10 19.41
C ILE A 768 0.00 -12.27 18.17
N ARG A 769 0.62 -12.39 16.98
CA ARG A 769 -0.09 -12.66 15.72
C ARG A 769 -0.91 -13.95 15.72
N LYS A 770 -0.48 -14.98 16.50
CA LYS A 770 -1.20 -16.26 16.61
C LYS A 770 -2.44 -16.15 17.50
N TYR A 771 -2.59 -15.04 18.21
CA TYR A 771 -3.63 -14.80 19.21
C TYR A 771 -4.56 -13.63 18.83
N ASP A 772 -4.64 -13.30 17.53
CA ASP A 772 -5.44 -12.17 17.02
C ASP A 772 -5.05 -10.83 17.65
N GLY A 773 -3.77 -10.66 17.98
CA GLY A 773 -3.26 -9.49 18.66
C GLY A 773 -2.32 -8.65 17.79
N MET A 774 -2.14 -7.38 18.22
CA MET A 774 -1.25 -6.38 17.65
C MET A 774 -0.37 -5.78 18.75
N LEU A 775 0.91 -5.65 18.50
CA LEU A 775 1.84 -4.89 19.34
C LEU A 775 2.15 -3.55 18.66
N ILE A 776 1.99 -2.46 19.39
CA ILE A 776 2.40 -1.11 18.97
C ILE A 776 3.55 -0.67 19.86
N THR A 777 4.73 -0.48 19.29
CA THR A 777 5.91 0.02 20.01
C THR A 777 6.19 1.45 19.59
N ILE A 778 6.31 2.36 20.57
CA ILE A 778 6.48 3.80 20.33
C ILE A 778 7.77 4.24 21.00
N THR A 779 8.68 4.86 20.26
CA THR A 779 9.93 5.37 20.83
C THR A 779 10.38 6.67 20.14
N GLN A 780 11.03 7.52 20.92
CA GLN A 780 11.60 8.77 20.43
C GLN A 780 13.10 8.65 20.09
N SER A 781 13.76 7.58 20.49
CA SER A 781 15.18 7.36 20.25
C SER A 781 15.40 6.06 19.48
N VAL A 782 15.94 6.20 18.28
CA VAL A 782 16.39 5.06 17.47
C VAL A 782 17.66 4.47 18.07
N LYS A 783 18.52 5.31 18.63
CA LYS A 783 19.81 4.94 19.22
C LYS A 783 19.65 3.98 20.41
N ASP A 784 18.64 4.16 21.24
CA ASP A 784 18.38 3.29 22.39
C ASP A 784 17.94 1.89 21.97
N VAL A 785 17.37 1.78 20.78
CA VAL A 785 17.03 0.51 20.12
C VAL A 785 18.25 -0.14 19.46
N ALA A 786 19.28 0.66 19.12
CA ALA A 786 20.52 0.23 18.49
C ALA A 786 21.73 0.07 19.45
N GLY A 787 21.55 0.20 20.76
CA GLY A 787 22.57 0.30 21.80
C GLY A 787 23.70 -0.74 21.74
N THR A 788 23.78 -1.69 22.67
CA THR A 788 24.78 -2.77 22.63
C THR A 788 24.45 -3.81 21.56
N PRO A 789 25.42 -4.63 21.12
CA PRO A 789 25.19 -5.67 20.10
C PRO A 789 24.06 -6.66 20.47
N GLU A 790 23.82 -6.90 21.74
CA GLU A 790 22.74 -7.77 22.22
C GLU A 790 21.38 -7.06 22.13
N ILE A 791 21.31 -5.81 22.58
CA ILE A 791 20.11 -4.97 22.46
C ILE A 791 19.79 -4.77 20.98
N ALA A 792 20.76 -4.39 20.16
CA ALA A 792 20.58 -4.20 18.73
C ALA A 792 20.00 -5.45 18.03
N ARG A 793 20.50 -6.65 18.38
CA ARG A 793 19.99 -7.91 17.81
C ARG A 793 18.54 -8.18 18.22
N LYS A 794 18.15 -7.93 19.47
CA LYS A 794 16.80 -8.16 19.97
C LYS A 794 15.83 -7.11 19.43
N SER A 795 16.28 -5.88 19.33
CA SER A 795 15.52 -4.76 18.72
C SER A 795 15.32 -4.94 17.23
N GLN A 796 16.35 -5.43 16.52
CA GLN A 796 16.21 -5.83 15.12
C GLN A 796 15.13 -6.89 14.97
N ALA A 797 15.07 -7.87 15.85
CA ALA A 797 14.03 -8.90 15.83
C ALA A 797 12.62 -8.33 16.10
N LEU A 798 12.48 -7.23 16.84
CA LEU A 798 11.21 -6.51 16.99
C LEU A 798 10.80 -5.83 15.69
N ILE A 799 11.72 -5.14 15.02
CA ILE A 799 11.48 -4.44 13.75
C ILE A 799 11.13 -5.45 12.65
N ASP A 800 11.86 -6.56 12.55
CA ASP A 800 11.65 -7.60 11.55
C ASP A 800 10.25 -8.24 11.61
N VAL A 801 9.57 -8.20 12.77
CA VAL A 801 8.20 -8.70 12.92
C VAL A 801 7.14 -7.62 12.85
N CYS A 802 7.53 -6.33 12.75
CA CYS A 802 6.59 -5.24 12.53
C CYS A 802 6.22 -5.17 11.04
N GLN A 803 4.93 -5.20 10.77
CA GLN A 803 4.37 -5.01 9.44
C GLN A 803 4.29 -3.54 9.08
N TYR A 804 3.89 -2.73 10.05
CA TYR A 804 3.63 -1.31 9.85
C TYR A 804 4.69 -0.48 10.55
N SER A 805 5.11 0.61 9.89
CA SER A 805 6.01 1.61 10.49
C SER A 805 5.48 3.01 10.24
N LEU A 806 5.37 3.79 11.31
CA LEU A 806 5.07 5.22 11.26
C LEU A 806 6.31 6.00 11.70
N ILE A 807 6.98 6.64 10.77
CA ILE A 807 8.23 7.34 11.00
C ILE A 807 7.99 8.84 10.87
N PHE A 808 7.92 9.53 11.99
CA PHE A 808 7.84 10.99 12.05
C PHE A 808 9.22 11.62 11.85
N SER A 809 9.27 12.96 11.88
CA SER A 809 10.53 13.66 11.73
C SER A 809 11.59 13.19 12.72
N LEU A 810 12.78 12.90 12.21
CA LEU A 810 13.97 12.45 12.96
C LEU A 810 15.11 13.45 12.87
N SER A 811 16.06 13.37 13.82
CA SER A 811 17.32 14.07 13.72
C SER A 811 18.27 13.38 12.72
N PRO A 812 19.28 14.08 12.16
CA PRO A 812 20.24 13.47 11.25
C PRO A 812 21.00 12.26 11.83
N ASN A 813 21.22 12.25 13.15
CA ASN A 813 21.89 11.13 13.82
C ASN A 813 20.94 9.92 13.94
N ASP A 814 19.70 10.14 14.41
CA ASP A 814 18.70 9.09 14.49
C ASP A 814 18.38 8.52 13.09
N MET A 815 18.50 9.35 12.04
CA MET A 815 18.31 8.88 10.66
C MET A 815 19.39 7.86 10.25
N LYS A 816 20.64 8.05 10.64
CA LYS A 816 21.71 7.06 10.38
C LYS A 816 21.45 5.74 11.09
N ASP A 817 21.08 5.82 12.37
CA ASP A 817 20.75 4.65 13.17
C ASP A 817 19.52 3.90 12.59
N LEU A 818 18.54 4.65 12.10
CA LEU A 818 17.37 4.09 11.41
C LEU A 818 17.76 3.34 10.13
N CYS A 819 18.64 3.93 9.31
CA CYS A 819 19.11 3.29 8.07
C CYS A 819 19.84 1.98 8.36
N GLU A 820 20.62 1.91 9.44
CA GLU A 820 21.31 0.69 9.87
C GLU A 820 20.31 -0.38 10.30
N LEU A 821 19.29 -0.02 11.09
CA LEU A 821 18.23 -0.92 11.54
C LEU A 821 17.39 -1.48 10.38
N TYR A 822 17.08 -0.65 9.39
CA TYR A 822 16.29 -1.06 8.22
C TYR A 822 17.13 -1.68 7.09
N SER A 823 18.44 -1.82 7.26
CA SER A 823 19.34 -2.38 6.23
C SER A 823 18.95 -3.78 5.74
N ARG A 824 18.25 -4.57 6.58
CA ARG A 824 17.75 -5.91 6.26
C ARG A 824 16.25 -5.97 6.00
N ALA A 825 15.47 -5.06 6.58
CA ALA A 825 14.00 -5.05 6.52
C ALA A 825 13.45 -4.20 5.34
N GLY A 826 14.30 -3.78 4.41
CA GLY A 826 13.99 -2.89 3.29
C GLY A 826 14.64 -1.54 3.50
N GLN A 827 15.76 -1.30 2.83
CA GLN A 827 16.57 -0.08 2.96
C GLN A 827 15.73 1.18 2.78
N ILE A 828 16.01 2.19 3.63
CA ILE A 828 15.45 3.53 3.50
C ILE A 828 16.39 4.32 2.59
N ASN A 829 15.90 4.72 1.42
CA ASN A 829 16.69 5.41 0.41
C ASN A 829 16.88 6.91 0.73
N GLU A 830 17.77 7.60 0.01
CA GLU A 830 18.07 9.03 0.24
C GLU A 830 16.84 9.94 0.10
N ALA A 831 15.92 9.64 -0.82
CA ALA A 831 14.69 10.42 -1.00
C ALA A 831 13.77 10.27 0.22
N GLU A 832 13.57 9.03 0.70
CA GLU A 832 12.81 8.73 1.91
C GLU A 832 13.43 9.38 3.15
N GLN A 833 14.78 9.33 3.29
CA GLN A 833 15.50 10.00 4.36
C GLN A 833 15.24 11.52 4.36
N ASN A 834 15.30 12.15 3.19
CA ASN A 834 15.01 13.58 3.04
C ASN A 834 13.57 13.91 3.42
N TYR A 835 12.59 13.08 3.03
CA TYR A 835 11.20 13.28 3.44
C TYR A 835 11.05 13.17 4.95
N ILE A 836 11.57 12.10 5.57
CA ILE A 836 11.48 11.88 7.02
C ILE A 836 12.12 13.05 7.79
N MET A 837 13.31 13.52 7.39
CA MET A 837 13.98 14.62 8.07
C MET A 837 13.22 15.95 7.99
N HIS A 838 12.49 16.18 6.88
CA HIS A 838 11.79 17.44 6.63
C HIS A 838 10.28 17.39 6.88
N ASN A 839 9.76 16.25 7.34
CA ASN A 839 8.35 16.11 7.66
C ASN A 839 7.90 17.15 8.69
N LYS A 840 6.71 17.71 8.45
CA LYS A 840 6.06 18.64 9.38
C LYS A 840 5.51 17.86 10.59
N ARG A 841 5.16 18.60 11.64
CA ARG A 841 4.45 18.02 12.78
C ARG A 841 3.12 17.41 12.31
N GLY A 842 2.86 16.16 12.67
CA GLY A 842 1.65 15.42 12.28
C GLY A 842 1.77 14.68 10.95
N THR A 843 2.84 14.88 10.18
CA THR A 843 3.13 14.10 8.97
C THR A 843 4.07 12.95 9.32
N ALA A 844 3.76 11.74 8.89
CA ALA A 844 4.57 10.55 9.09
C ALA A 844 4.89 9.86 7.75
N PHE A 845 6.08 9.29 7.63
CA PHE A 845 6.39 8.34 6.58
C PHE A 845 5.85 6.96 7.00
N PHE A 846 4.85 6.48 6.28
CA PHE A 846 4.13 5.25 6.56
C PHE A 846 4.61 4.12 5.65
N ILE A 847 4.99 3.01 6.25
CA ILE A 847 5.33 1.77 5.57
C ILE A 847 4.29 0.72 5.95
N SER A 848 3.52 0.22 5.00
CA SER A 848 2.59 -0.91 5.20
C SER A 848 3.14 -2.21 4.63
N SER A 849 3.98 -2.13 3.61
CA SER A 849 4.72 -3.25 3.03
C SER A 849 5.99 -2.73 2.35
N PRO A 850 6.94 -3.60 1.94
CA PRO A 850 8.12 -3.16 1.20
C PRO A 850 7.81 -2.35 -0.06
N GLN A 851 6.66 -2.60 -0.70
CA GLN A 851 6.20 -1.93 -1.92
C GLN A 851 5.26 -0.76 -1.65
N SER A 852 4.63 -0.70 -0.47
CA SER A 852 3.64 0.33 -0.13
C SER A 852 4.18 1.24 0.96
N ARG A 853 4.81 2.34 0.53
CA ARG A 853 5.46 3.34 1.37
C ARG A 853 5.05 4.73 0.91
N THR A 854 4.62 5.59 1.82
CA THR A 854 4.21 6.95 1.46
C THR A 854 4.19 7.88 2.67
N ASN A 855 4.26 9.19 2.44
CA ASN A 855 3.97 10.17 3.49
C ASN A 855 2.46 10.28 3.69
N ILE A 856 2.04 10.33 4.95
CA ILE A 856 0.65 10.57 5.33
C ILE A 856 0.56 11.71 6.34
N ASP A 857 -0.43 12.58 6.18
CA ASP A 857 -0.84 13.52 7.19
C ASP A 857 -1.89 12.84 8.07
N ILE A 858 -1.60 12.73 9.37
CA ILE A 858 -2.52 12.10 10.32
C ILE A 858 -3.72 13.02 10.49
N VAL A 859 -4.89 12.53 10.14
CA VAL A 859 -6.15 13.24 10.28
C VAL A 859 -6.96 12.64 11.42
N THR A 860 -7.38 13.47 12.35
CA THR A 860 -8.24 13.10 13.47
C THR A 860 -9.37 14.10 13.54
N SER A 861 -10.59 13.65 13.78
CA SER A 861 -11.74 14.53 13.93
C SER A 861 -11.64 15.33 15.23
N ASP A 862 -12.30 16.50 15.27
CA ASP A 862 -12.41 17.32 16.48
C ASP A 862 -13.06 16.56 17.66
N PHE A 863 -13.90 15.59 17.35
CA PHE A 863 -14.53 14.74 18.38
C PHE A 863 -13.50 13.81 19.01
N VAL A 864 -12.77 13.04 18.21
CA VAL A 864 -11.74 12.09 18.69
C VAL A 864 -10.61 12.84 19.39
N GLU A 865 -10.21 14.03 18.93
CA GLU A 865 -9.19 14.85 19.58
C GLU A 865 -9.58 15.27 21.01
N LYS A 866 -10.84 15.54 21.27
CA LYS A 866 -11.34 15.85 22.63
C LYS A 866 -11.26 14.70 23.61
N LEU A 867 -11.14 13.48 23.12
CA LEU A 867 -10.98 12.28 23.95
C LEU A 867 -9.58 12.16 24.58
N PHE A 868 -8.58 12.86 24.04
CA PHE A 868 -7.17 12.81 24.47
C PHE A 868 -6.89 13.61 25.74
#